data_ebebe9d75306c41e4618ccc7ab2b0952
#
_entry.id   ebebe9d75306c41e4618ccc7ab2b0952
#
_cell.length_a   1.000
_cell.length_b   1.000
_cell.length_c   1.000
_cell.angle_alpha   90.00
_cell.angle_beta   90.00
_cell.angle_gamma   90.00
#
_symmetry.space_group_name_H-M   'P 1'
#
loop_
_entity.id
_entity.type
_entity.pdbx_description
1 polymer ?
#
loop_
_entity_poly.entity_id
_entity_poly.type
_entity_poly.pdbx_seq_one_letter_code
_entity_poly.pdbx_strand_id
1 'polypeptide(L)'
;MTSGPRAVDHKAPRVDGKFLNVENRRFLVKGVTYGTFAPDGDGIQFPPPARVAQDFALMAAASVNTVRTYTVPPVGVLDAAIEHGLRVMVGLEWPQHIPFLDDPELVRRIRQGAVATVRRLASHPAALLFAVGNEIPPGIVRWHGARRIERFLRELYEEIKTAAPDSLLTYVNFPPTEYLDLDCFDVCSFNVYLHRDADLRAYLARLQHIAGHKPLLLAEAGCDSVREGLDGQARITAMHLRAAFTEGACGAVAYSWTDEWWRGGGPVNDWAFGLVDEARNPKPALAAVRNIFADAPFPASERAGWPKVSVVVCAYNAADTIDDCLTSLASLTYPSVEVIVVNDGSRDATGSIARGHPDVRVIDAPKGGLSAARNVGLAAATGEIVAYTDADVRVDADWLTYLVQPMLVADVAGAGGPNVVPHDDPWLAQCVARAPGGPTHVMLDDRIAEHVPGCNMAFRRDALLSIDGFNPVYLRAGDDVDICWRLQAKGLRVGFAPAALVWHHHRGSVRAFWRQQVGYGEAETWLDAHHSEKFLGGQMLWHGRIYSPLPFLRSAAGRRVNTGVWGTAAFPSIYSTQTHRWQFLPHSPLWMAASLVLLIAGITGELMGMDAPWLLLSTGETMEVNAPLLLLAAGLLGCTTTLGRCATFAWRSDLSGLPGIGRWSRAQSRPAYRALIAWLHLVQPVGRFRGNLRGLSLSQGVASQHVTRHPWKTPVPAFRDARAAARLLTGGGTERSFWSESHAFRTTLLTELVGVLRAARPAQVVHVDEGWRQDRDLSLTIGRWGWLHVQTLVEDHEKGSSLFRTRARLRPSFLATVQALTVALLVAAGTSVSIAFHGHSASMFVSIVGITAIAARAAWQATRAVAVVDRAVARVATAAGMLPLPLAPAPRVSHPAETTLSETTLSRG
;
A
#
# COMPACT_ATOMS: atom_id res chain seq x y z
N MET A 1 -1.70 4.15 -45.62
CA MET A 1 -1.08 5.32 -45.00
C MET A 1 -0.53 4.88 -43.64
N THR A 2 0.76 4.63 -43.56
CA THR A 2 1.48 4.23 -42.35
C THR A 2 1.69 5.49 -41.52
N SER A 3 0.92 5.65 -40.43
CA SER A 3 1.24 6.63 -39.41
C SER A 3 2.54 6.20 -38.73
N GLY A 4 3.65 6.86 -39.09
CA GLY A 4 4.90 6.76 -38.35
C GLY A 4 4.69 7.09 -36.85
N PRO A 5 5.62 6.72 -35.96
CA PRO A 5 5.53 7.07 -34.58
C PRO A 5 5.38 8.60 -34.47
N ARG A 6 4.28 9.08 -33.84
CA ARG A 6 4.11 10.49 -33.54
C ARG A 6 5.34 10.93 -32.75
N ALA A 7 6.05 11.93 -33.27
CA ALA A 7 7.09 12.61 -32.50
C ALA A 7 6.45 13.06 -31.18
N VAL A 8 6.98 12.61 -30.07
CA VAL A 8 6.56 13.06 -28.74
C VAL A 8 6.87 14.56 -28.69
N ASP A 9 5.85 15.39 -28.50
CA ASP A 9 6.08 16.81 -28.26
C ASP A 9 6.77 16.95 -26.89
N HIS A 10 8.08 17.14 -26.93
CA HIS A 10 8.92 17.28 -25.72
C HIS A 10 8.57 18.49 -24.85
N LYS A 11 7.65 19.33 -25.30
CA LYS A 11 7.17 20.53 -24.57
C LYS A 11 5.92 20.25 -23.72
N ALA A 12 5.16 19.20 -24.03
CA ALA A 12 3.96 18.86 -23.27
C ALA A 12 4.30 18.35 -21.86
N PRO A 13 3.49 18.71 -20.85
CA PRO A 13 3.61 18.17 -19.49
C PRO A 13 3.46 16.65 -19.47
N ARG A 14 4.31 15.95 -18.73
CA ARG A 14 4.25 14.49 -18.59
C ARG A 14 4.56 14.06 -17.16
N VAL A 15 4.10 12.88 -16.81
CA VAL A 15 4.50 12.20 -15.56
C VAL A 15 5.87 11.57 -15.77
N ASP A 16 6.74 11.76 -14.79
CA ASP A 16 8.08 11.17 -14.72
C ASP A 16 8.30 10.60 -13.32
N GLY A 17 7.93 9.34 -13.14
CA GLY A 17 7.92 8.69 -11.84
C GLY A 17 6.98 9.36 -10.84
N LYS A 18 7.53 9.85 -9.74
CA LYS A 18 6.78 10.53 -8.67
C LYS A 18 6.60 12.04 -8.91
N PHE A 19 7.08 12.55 -10.04
CA PHE A 19 7.11 13.98 -10.32
C PHE A 19 6.53 14.31 -11.71
N LEU A 20 6.44 15.60 -11.99
CA LEU A 20 6.08 16.10 -13.31
C LEU A 20 7.34 16.55 -14.06
N ASN A 21 7.29 16.44 -15.36
CA ASN A 21 8.30 16.94 -16.27
C ASN A 21 7.64 17.88 -17.28
N VAL A 22 8.18 19.07 -17.44
CA VAL A 22 7.76 20.07 -18.42
C VAL A 22 9.00 20.53 -19.18
N GLU A 23 8.96 20.53 -20.49
CA GLU A 23 10.08 20.92 -21.33
C GLU A 23 11.40 20.17 -21.01
N ASN A 24 11.29 18.88 -20.73
CA ASN A 24 12.39 17.99 -20.32
C ASN A 24 13.08 18.38 -18.98
N ARG A 25 12.41 19.16 -18.14
CA ARG A 25 12.90 19.54 -16.82
C ARG A 25 11.91 19.09 -15.73
N ARG A 26 12.45 18.75 -14.57
CA ARG A 26 11.66 18.51 -13.37
C ARG A 26 10.81 19.74 -13.06
N PHE A 27 9.48 19.54 -12.92
CA PHE A 27 8.55 20.60 -12.60
C PHE A 27 7.86 20.30 -11.27
N LEU A 28 8.23 21.04 -10.24
CA LEU A 28 7.53 21.03 -8.96
C LEU A 28 6.39 22.05 -9.02
N VAL A 29 5.17 21.61 -8.75
CA VAL A 29 4.01 22.49 -8.70
C VAL A 29 4.09 23.38 -7.47
N LYS A 30 4.30 24.68 -7.69
CA LYS A 30 4.33 25.76 -6.71
C LYS A 30 3.09 26.60 -6.97
N GLY A 31 1.96 26.16 -6.45
CA GLY A 31 0.66 26.61 -6.92
C GLY A 31 -0.06 27.55 -5.95
N VAL A 32 -1.04 28.28 -6.51
CA VAL A 32 -2.05 28.99 -5.75
C VAL A 32 -3.39 28.87 -6.44
N THR A 33 -4.50 28.78 -5.68
CA THR A 33 -5.85 28.77 -6.25
C THR A 33 -6.31 30.18 -6.61
N TYR A 34 -7.01 30.31 -7.75
CA TYR A 34 -7.47 31.59 -8.28
C TYR A 34 -8.96 31.51 -8.62
N GLY A 35 -9.76 32.21 -7.87
CA GLY A 35 -11.21 32.21 -7.95
C GLY A 35 -11.82 31.02 -7.16
N THR A 36 -13.12 30.88 -7.09
CA THR A 36 -14.17 31.49 -7.96
C THR A 36 -14.46 32.97 -7.65
N PHE A 37 -14.61 33.76 -8.67
CA PHE A 37 -15.00 35.17 -8.54
C PHE A 37 -16.47 35.36 -8.88
N ALA A 38 -17.03 36.54 -8.54
CA ALA A 38 -18.35 36.92 -8.98
C ALA A 38 -18.46 36.91 -10.51
N PRO A 39 -19.51 36.35 -11.11
CA PRO A 39 -19.67 36.34 -12.54
C PRO A 39 -19.94 37.79 -13.05
N ASP A 40 -19.35 38.12 -14.18
CA ASP A 40 -19.64 39.34 -14.91
C ASP A 40 -20.96 39.24 -15.69
N GLY A 41 -21.30 40.28 -16.50
CA GLY A 41 -22.51 40.33 -17.32
C GLY A 41 -22.66 39.20 -18.33
N ASP A 42 -21.54 38.55 -18.73
CA ASP A 42 -21.47 37.40 -19.64
C ASP A 42 -21.39 36.06 -18.89
N GLY A 43 -21.43 36.09 -17.57
CA GLY A 43 -21.32 34.92 -16.70
C GLY A 43 -19.89 34.41 -16.50
N ILE A 44 -18.88 35.20 -16.90
CA ILE A 44 -17.47 34.82 -16.73
C ILE A 44 -17.04 35.07 -15.29
N GLN A 45 -16.56 34.01 -14.62
CA GLN A 45 -16.13 34.03 -13.20
C GLN A 45 -14.62 34.32 -13.05
N PHE A 46 -14.13 35.33 -13.77
CA PHE A 46 -12.74 35.78 -13.68
C PHE A 46 -12.68 37.31 -13.68
N PRO A 47 -11.73 37.94 -12.99
CA PRO A 47 -11.55 39.37 -13.02
C PRO A 47 -11.25 39.90 -14.43
N PRO A 48 -11.40 41.22 -14.67
CA PRO A 48 -10.98 41.84 -15.93
C PRO A 48 -9.51 41.56 -16.27
N PRO A 49 -9.13 41.49 -17.55
CA PRO A 49 -7.78 41.11 -17.98
C PRO A 49 -6.64 41.88 -17.31
N ALA A 50 -6.83 43.20 -17.08
CA ALA A 50 -5.81 44.02 -16.41
C ALA A 50 -5.56 43.57 -14.95
N ARG A 51 -6.60 43.12 -14.26
CA ARG A 51 -6.49 42.61 -12.88
C ARG A 51 -5.86 41.22 -12.89
N VAL A 52 -6.22 40.36 -13.84
CA VAL A 52 -5.58 39.05 -14.02
C VAL A 52 -4.07 39.19 -14.25
N ALA A 53 -3.66 40.11 -15.15
CA ALA A 53 -2.24 40.36 -15.41
C ALA A 53 -1.51 40.89 -14.16
N GLN A 54 -2.13 41.79 -13.38
CA GLN A 54 -1.57 42.27 -12.13
C GLN A 54 -1.41 41.13 -11.09
N ASP A 55 -2.45 40.33 -10.90
CA ASP A 55 -2.42 39.21 -9.97
C ASP A 55 -1.33 38.18 -10.36
N PHE A 56 -1.21 37.86 -11.65
CA PHE A 56 -0.23 36.89 -12.14
C PHE A 56 1.21 37.43 -12.05
N ALA A 57 1.43 38.71 -12.25
CA ALA A 57 2.72 39.35 -11.99
C ALA A 57 3.13 39.22 -10.51
N LEU A 58 2.19 39.47 -9.58
CA LEU A 58 2.44 39.33 -8.14
C LEU A 58 2.68 37.88 -7.74
N MET A 59 1.95 36.91 -8.32
CA MET A 59 2.17 35.50 -8.11
C MET A 59 3.57 35.06 -8.57
N ALA A 60 3.97 35.46 -9.78
CA ALA A 60 5.30 35.15 -10.31
C ALA A 60 6.43 35.75 -9.41
N ALA A 61 6.25 36.97 -8.92
CA ALA A 61 7.18 37.59 -7.97
C ALA A 61 7.24 36.86 -6.61
N ALA A 62 6.18 36.09 -6.26
CA ALA A 62 6.13 35.23 -5.09
C ALA A 62 6.61 33.79 -5.37
N SER A 63 7.33 33.56 -6.48
CA SER A 63 7.85 32.23 -6.89
C SER A 63 6.74 31.18 -7.15
N VAL A 64 5.50 31.62 -7.38
CA VAL A 64 4.43 30.77 -7.88
C VAL A 64 4.70 30.44 -9.35
N ASN A 65 4.49 29.21 -9.75
CA ASN A 65 4.61 28.76 -11.15
C ASN A 65 3.33 28.12 -11.70
N THR A 66 2.32 27.95 -10.85
CA THR A 66 1.08 27.27 -11.23
C THR A 66 -0.13 27.97 -10.61
N VAL A 67 -1.14 28.20 -11.42
CA VAL A 67 -2.46 28.70 -10.98
C VAL A 67 -3.46 27.57 -11.08
N ARG A 68 -4.22 27.32 -10.04
CA ARG A 68 -5.36 26.38 -10.06
C ARG A 68 -6.68 27.13 -10.14
N THR A 69 -7.50 26.79 -11.14
CA THR A 69 -8.86 27.31 -11.29
C THR A 69 -9.90 26.23 -10.97
N TYR A 70 -11.09 26.65 -10.54
CA TYR A 70 -12.21 25.72 -10.27
C TYR A 70 -13.21 25.69 -11.44
N THR A 71 -13.29 26.78 -12.18
CA THR A 71 -14.08 26.92 -13.40
C THR A 71 -13.17 26.99 -14.61
N VAL A 72 -13.73 26.76 -15.79
CA VAL A 72 -12.98 26.76 -17.05
C VAL A 72 -12.57 28.19 -17.40
N PRO A 73 -11.26 28.51 -17.44
CA PRO A 73 -10.82 29.86 -17.72
C PRO A 73 -11.01 30.22 -19.19
N PRO A 74 -11.31 31.50 -19.50
CA PRO A 74 -11.16 32.04 -20.85
C PRO A 74 -9.74 31.89 -21.36
N VAL A 75 -9.55 31.80 -22.68
CA VAL A 75 -8.22 31.67 -23.29
C VAL A 75 -7.30 32.82 -22.88
N GLY A 76 -7.81 34.05 -22.79
CA GLY A 76 -7.01 35.21 -22.37
C GLY A 76 -6.41 35.09 -20.94
N VAL A 77 -7.03 34.30 -20.04
CA VAL A 77 -6.42 33.97 -18.73
C VAL A 77 -5.25 33.01 -18.90
N LEU A 78 -5.34 32.07 -19.83
CA LEU A 78 -4.22 31.15 -20.14
C LEU A 78 -3.06 31.90 -20.85
N ASP A 79 -3.38 32.82 -21.74
CA ASP A 79 -2.39 33.69 -22.40
C ASP A 79 -1.64 34.53 -21.35
N ALA A 80 -2.37 35.20 -20.46
CA ALA A 80 -1.77 35.97 -19.35
C ALA A 80 -0.90 35.08 -18.44
N ALA A 81 -1.29 33.83 -18.19
CA ALA A 81 -0.49 32.91 -17.39
C ALA A 81 0.88 32.65 -18.04
N ILE A 82 0.91 32.36 -19.35
CA ILE A 82 2.17 32.11 -20.07
C ILE A 82 3.05 33.36 -20.14
N GLU A 83 2.47 34.54 -20.31
CA GLU A 83 3.19 35.81 -20.31
C GLU A 83 3.94 36.06 -19.01
N HIS A 84 3.41 35.58 -17.89
CA HIS A 84 4.01 35.66 -16.57
C HIS A 84 4.79 34.39 -16.13
N GLY A 85 5.01 33.43 -17.04
CA GLY A 85 5.73 32.18 -16.77
C GLY A 85 4.97 31.19 -15.89
N LEU A 86 3.63 31.31 -15.82
CA LEU A 86 2.76 30.43 -15.04
C LEU A 86 2.17 29.32 -15.91
N ARG A 87 1.87 28.20 -15.28
CA ARG A 87 1.05 27.12 -15.84
C ARG A 87 -0.30 27.08 -15.13
N VAL A 88 -1.28 26.42 -15.74
CA VAL A 88 -2.65 26.38 -15.22
C VAL A 88 -3.11 24.94 -15.00
N MET A 89 -3.55 24.64 -13.79
CA MET A 89 -4.34 23.46 -13.45
C MET A 89 -5.82 23.84 -13.62
N VAL A 90 -6.45 23.36 -14.69
CA VAL A 90 -7.81 23.74 -15.09
C VAL A 90 -8.83 22.84 -14.40
N GLY A 91 -9.73 23.43 -13.64
CA GLY A 91 -10.91 22.77 -13.08
C GLY A 91 -12.00 22.59 -14.13
N LEU A 92 -12.57 21.38 -14.21
CA LEU A 92 -13.75 21.11 -15.02
C LEU A 92 -14.99 21.15 -14.12
N GLU A 93 -15.78 22.19 -14.28
CA GLU A 93 -16.98 22.43 -13.47
C GLU A 93 -18.15 21.56 -13.94
N TRP A 94 -18.80 20.89 -13.00
CA TRP A 94 -20.07 20.20 -13.18
C TRP A 94 -20.76 19.95 -11.83
N PRO A 95 -22.10 19.71 -11.80
CA PRO A 95 -22.86 19.54 -10.55
C PRO A 95 -22.51 18.21 -9.84
N GLN A 96 -21.45 18.18 -9.03
CA GLN A 96 -20.99 16.98 -8.32
C GLN A 96 -21.58 16.84 -6.90
N HIS A 97 -22.28 17.83 -6.42
CA HIS A 97 -22.92 17.86 -5.10
C HIS A 97 -24.38 17.41 -5.09
N ILE A 98 -24.92 17.01 -6.24
CA ILE A 98 -26.27 16.45 -6.41
C ILE A 98 -26.17 14.97 -6.86
N PRO A 99 -27.27 14.19 -6.82
CA PRO A 99 -27.28 12.80 -7.28
C PRO A 99 -27.16 12.68 -8.81
N PHE A 100 -26.07 13.12 -9.39
CA PHE A 100 -25.84 13.29 -10.83
C PHE A 100 -25.92 11.99 -11.65
N LEU A 101 -25.62 10.81 -11.05
CA LEU A 101 -25.71 9.53 -11.76
C LEU A 101 -27.16 9.00 -11.90
N ASP A 102 -28.14 9.68 -11.29
CA ASP A 102 -29.54 9.31 -11.43
C ASP A 102 -30.18 9.99 -12.66
N ASP A 103 -29.51 10.99 -13.25
CA ASP A 103 -29.91 11.66 -14.49
C ASP A 103 -28.96 11.30 -15.66
N PRO A 104 -29.34 10.39 -16.57
CA PRO A 104 -28.52 10.00 -17.72
C PRO A 104 -28.22 11.15 -18.69
N GLU A 105 -29.10 12.13 -18.77
CA GLU A 105 -28.92 13.32 -19.60
C GLU A 105 -27.81 14.21 -19.03
N LEU A 106 -27.84 14.45 -17.72
CA LEU A 106 -26.80 15.18 -17.00
C LEU A 106 -25.44 14.47 -17.16
N VAL A 107 -25.38 13.15 -16.98
CA VAL A 107 -24.16 12.36 -17.19
C VAL A 107 -23.60 12.56 -18.60
N ARG A 108 -24.47 12.55 -19.62
CA ARG A 108 -24.06 12.77 -21.00
C ARG A 108 -23.51 14.19 -21.21
N ARG A 109 -24.18 15.21 -20.68
CA ARG A 109 -23.72 16.61 -20.73
C ARG A 109 -22.37 16.79 -20.03
N ILE A 110 -22.17 16.20 -18.85
CA ILE A 110 -20.90 16.24 -18.11
C ILE A 110 -19.76 15.68 -18.98
N ARG A 111 -19.96 14.49 -19.55
CA ARG A 111 -18.95 13.83 -20.41
C ARG A 111 -18.62 14.64 -21.64
N GLN A 112 -19.65 15.10 -22.37
CA GLN A 112 -19.46 15.90 -23.58
C GLN A 112 -18.77 17.23 -23.28
N GLY A 113 -19.16 17.91 -22.20
CA GLY A 113 -18.57 19.17 -21.76
C GLY A 113 -17.10 19.03 -21.39
N ALA A 114 -16.78 18.01 -20.59
CA ALA A 114 -15.41 17.73 -20.18
C ALA A 114 -14.50 17.40 -21.38
N VAL A 115 -14.94 16.52 -22.27
CA VAL A 115 -14.18 16.17 -23.50
C VAL A 115 -13.98 17.37 -24.39
N ALA A 116 -15.03 18.17 -24.61
CA ALA A 116 -14.95 19.37 -25.45
C ALA A 116 -13.98 20.41 -24.87
N THR A 117 -14.04 20.64 -23.56
CA THR A 117 -13.16 21.59 -22.85
C THR A 117 -11.71 21.17 -22.93
N VAL A 118 -11.40 19.91 -22.61
CA VAL A 118 -10.01 19.45 -22.65
C VAL A 118 -9.49 19.48 -24.09
N ARG A 119 -10.25 19.02 -25.08
CA ARG A 119 -9.85 19.09 -26.49
C ARG A 119 -9.54 20.51 -26.95
N ARG A 120 -10.27 21.50 -26.47
CA ARG A 120 -10.06 22.91 -26.80
C ARG A 120 -8.80 23.49 -26.17
N LEU A 121 -8.50 23.12 -24.91
CA LEU A 121 -7.45 23.74 -24.12
C LEU A 121 -6.15 22.93 -24.05
N ALA A 122 -6.17 21.64 -24.41
CA ALA A 122 -5.03 20.72 -24.24
C ALA A 122 -3.76 21.13 -25.02
N SER A 123 -3.91 21.82 -26.14
CA SER A 123 -2.77 22.33 -26.95
C SER A 123 -2.23 23.67 -26.45
N HIS A 124 -2.89 24.30 -25.49
CA HIS A 124 -2.44 25.58 -24.96
C HIS A 124 -1.17 25.41 -24.09
N PRO A 125 -0.10 26.14 -24.30
CA PRO A 125 1.15 25.96 -23.56
C PRO A 125 1.02 26.18 -22.05
N ALA A 126 0.07 27.00 -21.59
CA ALA A 126 -0.20 27.18 -20.16
C ALA A 126 -0.88 25.98 -19.52
N ALA A 127 -1.56 25.12 -20.27
CA ALA A 127 -2.31 23.99 -19.69
C ALA A 127 -1.35 22.94 -19.12
N LEU A 128 -1.35 22.77 -17.81
CA LEU A 128 -0.50 21.79 -17.10
C LEU A 128 -1.26 20.50 -16.82
N LEU A 129 -2.46 20.62 -16.27
CA LEU A 129 -3.22 19.51 -15.69
C LEU A 129 -4.72 19.85 -15.69
N PHE A 130 -5.58 18.87 -15.96
CA PHE A 130 -7.03 19.05 -15.87
C PHE A 130 -7.60 18.29 -14.68
N ALA A 131 -8.26 18.99 -13.77
CA ALA A 131 -9.00 18.39 -12.67
C ALA A 131 -10.42 18.06 -13.11
N VAL A 132 -10.71 16.79 -13.31
CA VAL A 132 -12.02 16.34 -13.84
C VAL A 132 -13.15 16.41 -12.82
N GLY A 133 -12.84 16.71 -11.57
CA GLY A 133 -13.78 16.94 -10.48
C GLY A 133 -13.04 17.28 -9.20
N ASN A 134 -13.78 17.79 -8.21
CA ASN A 134 -13.25 18.20 -6.92
C ASN A 134 -14.22 17.79 -5.80
N GLU A 135 -13.77 16.94 -4.86
CA GLU A 135 -14.45 16.64 -3.60
C GLU A 135 -15.93 16.23 -3.74
N ILE A 136 -16.24 15.21 -4.54
CA ILE A 136 -17.61 14.67 -4.53
C ILE A 136 -18.02 14.36 -3.09
N PRO A 137 -19.09 14.97 -2.56
CA PRO A 137 -19.48 14.81 -1.17
C PRO A 137 -19.66 13.34 -0.76
N PRO A 138 -19.23 12.94 0.45
CA PRO A 138 -19.37 11.57 0.93
C PRO A 138 -20.80 11.05 0.89
N GLY A 139 -21.77 11.93 1.12
CA GLY A 139 -23.21 11.62 1.01
C GLY A 139 -23.59 11.18 -0.41
N ILE A 140 -23.08 11.88 -1.43
CA ILE A 140 -23.31 11.54 -2.85
C ILE A 140 -22.61 10.24 -3.23
N VAL A 141 -21.36 10.04 -2.75
CA VAL A 141 -20.65 8.76 -2.95
C VAL A 141 -21.42 7.60 -2.31
N ARG A 142 -21.97 7.78 -1.12
CA ARG A 142 -22.78 6.76 -0.45
C ARG A 142 -24.11 6.48 -1.16
N TRP A 143 -24.75 7.53 -1.68
CA TRP A 143 -26.01 7.41 -2.43
C TRP A 143 -25.83 6.54 -3.68
N HIS A 144 -24.85 6.84 -4.49
CA HIS A 144 -24.56 6.09 -5.72
C HIS A 144 -23.83 4.77 -5.50
N GLY A 145 -23.08 4.67 -4.40
CA GLY A 145 -22.12 3.61 -4.13
C GLY A 145 -20.75 3.85 -4.78
N ALA A 146 -19.68 3.62 -4.02
CA ALA A 146 -18.31 3.92 -4.42
C ALA A 146 -17.95 3.36 -5.81
N ARG A 147 -18.36 2.11 -6.12
CA ARG A 147 -18.05 1.47 -7.42
C ARG A 147 -18.69 2.14 -8.62
N ARG A 148 -19.86 2.77 -8.46
CA ARG A 148 -20.50 3.51 -9.57
C ARG A 148 -19.78 4.83 -9.82
N ILE A 149 -19.38 5.52 -8.75
CA ILE A 149 -18.57 6.74 -8.84
C ILE A 149 -17.20 6.42 -9.47
N GLU A 150 -16.48 5.40 -8.97
CA GLU A 150 -15.19 4.95 -9.53
C GLU A 150 -15.29 4.63 -11.02
N ARG A 151 -16.38 3.95 -11.42
CA ARG A 151 -16.64 3.62 -12.82
C ARG A 151 -16.88 4.85 -13.66
N PHE A 152 -17.75 5.76 -13.22
CA PHE A 152 -18.04 7.00 -13.92
C PHE A 152 -16.78 7.84 -14.13
N LEU A 153 -15.97 8.01 -13.10
CA LEU A 153 -14.72 8.78 -13.18
C LEU A 153 -13.70 8.10 -14.11
N ARG A 154 -13.63 6.77 -14.11
CA ARG A 154 -12.78 6.01 -15.03
C ARG A 154 -13.23 6.14 -16.49
N GLU A 155 -14.52 6.03 -16.76
CA GLU A 155 -15.09 6.20 -18.10
C GLU A 155 -14.85 7.62 -18.61
N LEU A 156 -15.04 8.63 -17.76
CA LEU A 156 -14.73 10.02 -18.07
C LEU A 156 -13.23 10.22 -18.41
N TYR A 157 -12.33 9.63 -17.62
CA TYR A 157 -10.90 9.63 -17.90
C TYR A 157 -10.59 9.00 -19.27
N GLU A 158 -11.14 7.83 -19.56
CA GLU A 158 -10.90 7.11 -20.82
C GLU A 158 -11.41 7.89 -22.05
N GLU A 159 -12.56 8.53 -21.95
CA GLU A 159 -13.13 9.37 -23.02
C GLU A 159 -12.27 10.60 -23.29
N ILE A 160 -11.82 11.29 -22.24
CA ILE A 160 -10.93 12.45 -22.38
C ILE A 160 -9.58 12.02 -22.97
N LYS A 161 -8.98 10.93 -22.46
CA LYS A 161 -7.71 10.41 -23.02
C LYS A 161 -7.83 9.94 -24.47
N THR A 162 -8.98 9.49 -24.90
CA THR A 162 -9.23 9.16 -26.31
C THR A 162 -9.22 10.42 -27.17
N ALA A 163 -9.74 11.53 -26.67
CA ALA A 163 -9.84 12.80 -27.38
C ALA A 163 -8.54 13.64 -27.31
N ALA A 164 -7.82 13.55 -26.20
CA ALA A 164 -6.59 14.31 -25.91
C ALA A 164 -5.59 13.40 -25.13
N PRO A 165 -4.88 12.49 -25.82
CA PRO A 165 -4.06 11.45 -25.21
C PRO A 165 -2.94 11.96 -24.31
N ASP A 166 -2.35 13.09 -24.69
CA ASP A 166 -1.17 13.65 -24.03
C ASP A 166 -1.51 14.57 -22.84
N SER A 167 -2.81 14.88 -22.60
CA SER A 167 -3.24 15.70 -21.48
C SER A 167 -3.11 14.96 -20.15
N LEU A 168 -2.57 15.64 -19.14
CA LEU A 168 -2.56 15.13 -17.77
C LEU A 168 -3.91 15.35 -17.10
N LEU A 169 -4.42 14.31 -16.46
CA LEU A 169 -5.72 14.32 -15.80
C LEU A 169 -5.60 13.92 -14.34
N THR A 170 -6.35 14.58 -13.49
CA THR A 170 -6.53 14.24 -12.08
C THR A 170 -7.98 14.38 -11.64
N TYR A 171 -8.33 13.68 -10.58
CA TYR A 171 -9.48 13.98 -9.74
C TYR A 171 -8.97 14.46 -8.39
N VAL A 172 -9.45 15.60 -7.91
CA VAL A 172 -9.05 16.13 -6.61
C VAL A 172 -9.91 15.52 -5.52
N ASN A 173 -9.30 14.63 -4.76
CA ASN A 173 -9.94 13.93 -3.66
C ASN A 173 -9.72 14.67 -2.32
N PHE A 174 -10.33 14.18 -1.26
CA PHE A 174 -10.16 14.69 0.09
C PHE A 174 -10.37 13.56 1.13
N PRO A 175 -9.97 13.74 2.40
CA PRO A 175 -9.96 12.67 3.38
C PRO A 175 -11.25 11.86 3.51
N PRO A 176 -12.47 12.45 3.50
CA PRO A 176 -13.72 11.69 3.64
C PRO A 176 -13.98 10.63 2.55
N THR A 177 -13.39 10.78 1.37
CA THR A 177 -13.57 9.86 0.24
C THR A 177 -12.26 9.22 -0.24
N GLU A 178 -11.20 9.20 0.60
CA GLU A 178 -9.89 8.63 0.25
C GLU A 178 -9.95 7.15 -0.19
N TYR A 179 -11.02 6.43 0.18
CA TYR A 179 -11.23 5.02 -0.15
C TYR A 179 -11.61 4.76 -1.62
N LEU A 180 -11.89 5.80 -2.40
CA LEU A 180 -12.19 5.65 -3.82
C LEU A 180 -10.95 5.15 -4.58
N ASP A 181 -11.16 4.15 -5.44
CA ASP A 181 -10.12 3.60 -6.33
C ASP A 181 -10.01 4.47 -7.58
N LEU A 182 -9.07 5.40 -7.55
CA LEU A 182 -8.84 6.41 -8.59
C LEU A 182 -7.54 6.15 -9.37
N ASP A 183 -7.10 4.91 -9.43
CA ASP A 183 -5.85 4.50 -10.08
C ASP A 183 -5.78 4.81 -11.59
N CYS A 184 -6.88 5.18 -12.23
CA CYS A 184 -6.85 5.54 -13.65
C CYS A 184 -6.16 6.88 -13.90
N PHE A 185 -6.22 7.85 -12.96
CA PHE A 185 -5.71 9.19 -13.16
C PHE A 185 -4.18 9.25 -13.20
N ASP A 186 -3.64 10.22 -13.94
CA ASP A 186 -2.18 10.39 -14.11
C ASP A 186 -1.52 10.94 -12.83
N VAL A 187 -2.20 11.80 -12.10
CA VAL A 187 -1.75 12.45 -10.86
C VAL A 187 -2.75 12.14 -9.75
N CYS A 188 -2.26 11.77 -8.57
CA CYS A 188 -3.05 11.60 -7.36
C CYS A 188 -3.11 12.95 -6.63
N SER A 189 -4.28 13.58 -6.59
CA SER A 189 -4.45 14.91 -5.99
C SER A 189 -5.36 14.87 -4.78
N PHE A 190 -4.97 15.58 -3.72
CA PHE A 190 -5.74 15.69 -2.48
C PHE A 190 -5.79 17.10 -1.92
N ASN A 191 -6.92 17.48 -1.36
CA ASN A 191 -7.07 18.65 -0.50
C ASN A 191 -6.89 18.23 0.95
N VAL A 192 -6.00 18.90 1.70
CA VAL A 192 -5.68 18.53 3.09
C VAL A 192 -5.46 19.77 3.95
N TYR A 193 -6.20 19.85 5.07
CA TYR A 193 -6.20 20.99 6.00
C TYR A 193 -5.87 20.55 7.44
N LEU A 194 -4.84 19.74 7.64
CA LEU A 194 -4.41 19.30 8.98
C LEU A 194 -3.44 20.33 9.58
N HIS A 195 -3.80 20.96 10.68
CA HIS A 195 -3.07 22.09 11.26
C HIS A 195 -1.86 21.70 12.14
N ARG A 196 -1.65 20.41 12.41
CA ARG A 196 -0.47 19.91 13.14
C ARG A 196 0.50 19.20 12.21
N ASP A 197 1.77 19.57 12.25
CA ASP A 197 2.81 19.01 11.36
C ASP A 197 2.90 17.49 11.41
N ALA A 198 2.88 16.91 12.62
CA ALA A 198 2.96 15.47 12.79
C ALA A 198 1.78 14.71 12.13
N ASP A 199 0.56 15.25 12.26
CA ASP A 199 -0.64 14.65 11.67
C ASP A 199 -0.62 14.77 10.14
N LEU A 200 -0.23 15.94 9.63
CA LEU A 200 -0.11 16.18 8.20
C LEU A 200 0.93 15.25 7.56
N ARG A 201 2.12 15.16 8.15
CA ARG A 201 3.18 14.27 7.64
C ARG A 201 2.77 12.80 7.70
N ALA A 202 2.09 12.37 8.77
CA ALA A 202 1.56 11.01 8.86
C ALA A 202 0.52 10.74 7.76
N TYR A 203 -0.32 11.72 7.48
CA TYR A 203 -1.33 11.60 6.43
C TYR A 203 -0.71 11.63 5.02
N LEU A 204 0.28 12.49 4.78
CA LEU A 204 1.02 12.53 3.51
C LEU A 204 1.73 11.19 3.24
N ALA A 205 2.36 10.58 4.25
CA ALA A 205 2.94 9.24 4.11
C ALA A 205 1.88 8.21 3.66
N ARG A 206 0.67 8.25 4.23
CA ARG A 206 -0.45 7.42 3.81
C ARG A 206 -0.88 7.72 2.36
N LEU A 207 -1.00 8.99 1.99
CA LEU A 207 -1.36 9.40 0.64
C LEU A 207 -0.33 8.96 -0.39
N GLN A 208 0.96 8.95 -0.05
CA GLN A 208 2.02 8.42 -0.90
C GLN A 208 1.82 6.94 -1.22
N HIS A 209 1.33 6.15 -0.27
CA HIS A 209 0.97 4.74 -0.54
C HIS A 209 -0.30 4.59 -1.37
N ILE A 210 -1.26 5.51 -1.23
CA ILE A 210 -2.45 5.56 -2.09
C ILE A 210 -2.04 5.93 -3.52
N ALA A 211 -1.17 6.93 -3.68
CA ALA A 211 -0.63 7.35 -4.98
C ALA A 211 0.22 6.24 -5.65
N GLY A 212 0.85 5.37 -4.85
CA GLY A 212 1.71 4.29 -5.36
C GLY A 212 2.94 4.86 -6.08
N HIS A 213 3.07 4.56 -7.37
CA HIS A 213 4.16 5.06 -8.21
C HIS A 213 3.87 6.40 -8.90
N LYS A 214 2.66 6.93 -8.75
CA LYS A 214 2.22 8.17 -9.37
C LYS A 214 2.62 9.41 -8.56
N PRO A 215 2.71 10.59 -9.19
CA PRO A 215 2.87 11.84 -8.48
C PRO A 215 1.73 12.07 -7.48
N LEU A 216 2.07 12.55 -6.29
CA LEU A 216 1.12 13.06 -5.30
C LEU A 216 1.14 14.59 -5.37
N LEU A 217 -0.02 15.21 -5.57
CA LEU A 217 -0.19 16.66 -5.53
C LEU A 217 -1.08 17.05 -4.35
N LEU A 218 -0.57 17.91 -3.48
CA LEU A 218 -1.41 18.57 -2.49
C LEU A 218 -2.14 19.74 -3.16
N ALA A 219 -3.37 19.48 -3.61
CA ALA A 219 -4.09 20.39 -4.50
C ALA A 219 -4.74 21.58 -3.78
N GLU A 220 -4.97 21.47 -2.48
CA GLU A 220 -5.29 22.57 -1.57
C GLU A 220 -4.64 22.37 -0.23
N ALA A 221 -4.01 23.45 0.25
CA ALA A 221 -3.41 23.54 1.57
C ALA A 221 -3.41 25.00 2.03
N GLY A 222 -3.77 25.26 3.26
CA GLY A 222 -3.84 26.64 3.75
C GLY A 222 -4.57 26.73 5.06
N CYS A 223 -4.79 27.96 5.49
CA CYS A 223 -5.42 28.27 6.75
C CYS A 223 -6.17 29.58 6.68
N ASP A 224 -7.28 29.65 7.38
CA ASP A 224 -8.11 30.83 7.49
C ASP A 224 -7.52 31.83 8.51
N SER A 225 -7.30 33.08 8.08
CA SER A 225 -6.77 34.12 8.95
C SER A 225 -7.79 34.72 9.92
N VAL A 226 -9.10 34.55 9.68
CA VAL A 226 -10.15 34.97 10.62
C VAL A 226 -10.07 34.17 11.91
N ARG A 227 -9.82 32.85 11.79
CA ARG A 227 -9.75 31.93 12.95
C ARG A 227 -8.38 31.85 13.60
N GLU A 228 -7.32 31.81 12.80
CA GLU A 228 -5.95 31.57 13.28
C GLU A 228 -5.11 32.84 13.41
N GLY A 229 -5.63 34.00 12.95
CA GLY A 229 -4.88 35.24 12.83
C GLY A 229 -3.90 35.23 11.65
N LEU A 230 -3.36 36.39 11.30
CA LEU A 230 -2.47 36.53 10.14
C LEU A 230 -1.16 35.74 10.31
N ASP A 231 -0.58 35.76 11.51
CA ASP A 231 0.66 35.00 11.81
C ASP A 231 0.40 33.48 11.87
N GLY A 232 -0.76 33.08 12.40
CA GLY A 232 -1.21 31.69 12.39
C GLY A 232 -1.38 31.16 10.98
N GLN A 233 -2.04 31.92 10.11
CA GLN A 233 -2.19 31.62 8.69
C GLN A 233 -0.82 31.43 8.02
N ALA A 234 0.10 32.38 8.19
CA ALA A 234 1.43 32.33 7.62
C ALA A 234 2.22 31.07 8.06
N ARG A 235 2.22 30.79 9.36
CA ARG A 235 2.91 29.63 9.96
C ARG A 235 2.33 28.31 9.49
N ILE A 236 1.00 28.15 9.48
CA ILE A 236 0.33 26.88 9.11
C ILE A 236 0.45 26.64 7.61
N THR A 237 0.25 27.68 6.78
CA THR A 237 0.40 27.55 5.32
C THR A 237 1.84 27.16 4.94
N ALA A 238 2.85 27.83 5.54
CA ALA A 238 4.24 27.45 5.33
C ALA A 238 4.55 26.02 5.76
N MET A 239 4.00 25.56 6.88
CA MET A 239 4.15 24.18 7.37
C MET A 239 3.52 23.19 6.38
N HIS A 240 2.34 23.45 5.85
CA HIS A 240 1.69 22.60 4.84
C HIS A 240 2.56 22.45 3.59
N LEU A 241 3.01 23.54 3.01
CA LEU A 241 3.80 23.53 1.79
C LEU A 241 5.15 22.84 2.01
N ARG A 242 5.85 23.16 3.11
CA ARG A 242 7.12 22.50 3.45
C ARG A 242 6.93 20.99 3.62
N ALA A 243 5.91 20.56 4.37
CA ALA A 243 5.62 19.15 4.57
C ALA A 243 5.35 18.45 3.24
N ALA A 244 4.56 19.06 2.33
CA ALA A 244 4.29 18.47 1.02
C ALA A 244 5.58 18.19 0.23
N PHE A 245 6.48 19.15 0.10
CA PHE A 245 7.73 18.97 -0.64
C PHE A 245 8.67 17.97 0.04
N THR A 246 8.84 18.06 1.35
CA THR A 246 9.77 17.19 2.08
C THR A 246 9.28 15.74 2.17
N GLU A 247 7.97 15.51 2.16
CA GLU A 247 7.37 14.16 2.07
C GLU A 247 7.26 13.66 0.61
N GLY A 248 7.86 14.36 -0.36
CA GLY A 248 7.99 13.92 -1.74
C GLY A 248 6.74 14.07 -2.60
N ALA A 249 5.86 15.03 -2.30
CA ALA A 249 4.81 15.41 -3.23
C ALA A 249 5.41 16.11 -4.46
N CYS A 250 4.80 15.93 -5.64
CA CYS A 250 5.23 16.63 -6.85
C CYS A 250 4.93 18.12 -6.81
N GLY A 251 4.24 18.57 -5.76
CA GLY A 251 3.96 19.97 -5.52
C GLY A 251 2.83 20.19 -4.53
N ALA A 252 2.58 21.47 -4.27
CA ALA A 252 1.49 21.92 -3.43
C ALA A 252 0.87 23.22 -3.96
N VAL A 253 -0.42 23.40 -3.70
CA VAL A 253 -1.20 24.57 -4.10
C VAL A 253 -1.76 25.24 -2.85
N ALA A 254 -1.35 26.50 -2.61
CA ALA A 254 -1.87 27.29 -1.51
C ALA A 254 -3.32 27.72 -1.80
N TYR A 255 -4.21 27.53 -0.85
CA TYR A 255 -5.57 28.00 -0.88
C TYR A 255 -5.67 29.22 0.02
N SER A 256 -5.90 30.45 -0.50
CA SER A 256 -6.21 30.88 -1.84
C SER A 256 -5.37 32.13 -2.19
N TRP A 257 -5.48 32.68 -3.43
CA TRP A 257 -4.78 33.90 -3.79
C TRP A 257 -5.31 35.12 -3.03
N THR A 258 -6.64 35.32 -3.06
CA THR A 258 -7.29 36.48 -2.45
C THR A 258 -8.41 36.05 -1.53
N ASP A 259 -8.84 36.92 -0.64
CA ASP A 259 -10.01 36.71 0.23
C ASP A 259 -11.33 36.77 -0.52
N GLU A 260 -11.34 37.27 -1.76
CA GLU A 260 -12.53 37.19 -2.60
C GLU A 260 -12.88 35.76 -2.95
N TRP A 261 -14.09 35.36 -2.59
CA TRP A 261 -14.60 34.05 -2.93
C TRP A 261 -16.10 34.12 -3.21
N TRP A 262 -16.52 33.53 -4.34
CA TRP A 262 -17.93 33.50 -4.75
C TRP A 262 -18.46 32.09 -4.78
N ARG A 263 -19.50 31.81 -4.04
CA ARG A 263 -20.13 30.48 -4.01
C ARG A 263 -21.63 30.57 -3.75
N GLY A 264 -22.41 29.69 -4.40
CA GLY A 264 -23.87 29.63 -4.17
C GLY A 264 -24.62 30.89 -4.54
N GLY A 265 -24.11 31.69 -5.47
CA GLY A 265 -24.76 32.94 -5.92
C GLY A 265 -24.44 34.17 -5.06
N GLY A 266 -23.49 34.10 -4.15
CA GLY A 266 -23.06 35.21 -3.28
C GLY A 266 -21.61 35.17 -2.86
N PRO A 267 -21.07 36.29 -2.32
CA PRO A 267 -19.73 36.33 -1.74
C PRO A 267 -19.68 35.51 -0.44
N VAL A 268 -18.55 34.88 -0.18
CA VAL A 268 -18.26 34.18 1.08
C VAL A 268 -17.44 35.11 1.96
N ASN A 269 -18.04 35.62 3.06
CA ASN A 269 -17.45 36.65 3.90
C ASN A 269 -17.01 36.14 5.30
N ASP A 270 -17.20 34.86 5.60
CA ASP A 270 -16.93 34.26 6.90
C ASP A 270 -15.60 33.49 6.98
N TRP A 271 -14.78 33.59 5.93
CA TRP A 271 -13.43 33.05 5.89
C TRP A 271 -12.48 33.97 5.10
N ALA A 272 -11.17 33.88 5.38
CA ALA A 272 -10.16 34.69 4.73
C ALA A 272 -8.85 33.89 4.53
N PHE A 273 -8.88 33.01 3.52
CA PHE A 273 -7.74 32.15 3.16
C PHE A 273 -6.72 32.84 2.25
N GLY A 274 -7.02 34.01 1.71
CA GLY A 274 -6.19 34.71 0.75
C GLY A 274 -4.77 34.95 1.24
N LEU A 275 -3.79 34.82 0.34
CA LEU A 275 -2.42 35.29 0.54
C LEU A 275 -2.33 36.80 0.47
N VAL A 276 -3.28 37.40 -0.23
CA VAL A 276 -3.55 38.84 -0.26
C VAL A 276 -5.02 39.09 0.13
N ASP A 277 -5.33 40.29 0.60
CA ASP A 277 -6.70 40.70 0.84
C ASP A 277 -7.46 41.00 -0.48
N GLU A 278 -8.73 41.41 -0.40
CA GLU A 278 -9.54 41.76 -1.56
C GLU A 278 -8.95 42.96 -2.35
N ALA A 279 -8.29 43.90 -1.67
CA ALA A 279 -7.61 45.03 -2.29
C ALA A 279 -6.21 44.67 -2.88
N ARG A 280 -5.79 43.41 -2.73
CA ARG A 280 -4.43 42.87 -3.11
C ARG A 280 -3.31 43.34 -2.21
N ASN A 281 -3.59 43.78 -0.99
CA ASN A 281 -2.54 44.01 -0.02
C ASN A 281 -1.98 42.65 0.45
N PRO A 282 -0.64 42.51 0.47
CA PRO A 282 -0.03 41.25 0.85
C PRO A 282 -0.21 40.96 2.36
N LYS A 283 -0.62 39.75 2.69
CA LYS A 283 -0.60 39.23 4.05
C LYS A 283 0.75 38.58 4.38
N PRO A 284 1.12 38.38 5.67
CA PRO A 284 2.34 37.67 6.05
C PRO A 284 2.50 36.29 5.41
N ALA A 285 1.38 35.61 5.14
CA ALA A 285 1.33 34.32 4.45
C ALA A 285 1.97 34.37 3.04
N LEU A 286 1.84 35.48 2.29
CA LEU A 286 2.45 35.61 0.96
C LEU A 286 3.99 35.54 1.04
N ALA A 287 4.59 36.22 2.01
CA ALA A 287 6.04 36.17 2.21
C ALA A 287 6.51 34.77 2.63
N ALA A 288 5.74 34.10 3.50
CA ALA A 288 6.03 32.73 3.92
C ALA A 288 5.95 31.73 2.74
N VAL A 289 4.93 31.82 1.90
CA VAL A 289 4.78 31.02 0.67
C VAL A 289 5.93 31.27 -0.29
N ARG A 290 6.28 32.52 -0.56
CA ARG A 290 7.40 32.89 -1.42
C ARG A 290 8.71 32.22 -0.97
N ASN A 291 9.02 32.26 0.31
CA ASN A 291 10.25 31.66 0.85
C ASN A 291 10.25 30.14 0.66
N ILE A 292 9.15 29.47 0.98
CA ILE A 292 9.04 27.99 0.78
C ILE A 292 9.16 27.63 -0.70
N PHE A 293 8.51 28.36 -1.59
CA PHE A 293 8.56 28.07 -3.03
C PHE A 293 9.94 28.36 -3.65
N ALA A 294 10.65 29.37 -3.16
CA ALA A 294 12.02 29.64 -3.60
C ALA A 294 12.96 28.49 -3.21
N ASP A 295 12.80 27.94 -2.01
CA ASP A 295 13.69 26.92 -1.43
C ASP A 295 13.26 25.46 -1.74
N ALA A 296 12.11 25.25 -2.37
CA ALA A 296 11.58 23.91 -2.62
C ALA A 296 12.48 23.08 -3.56
N PRO A 297 12.66 21.76 -3.30
CA PRO A 297 12.03 20.98 -2.21
C PRO A 297 12.71 21.11 -0.84
N PHE A 298 13.99 21.49 -0.80
CA PHE A 298 14.79 21.67 0.40
C PHE A 298 15.70 22.88 0.26
N PRO A 299 15.87 23.72 1.32
CA PRO A 299 16.81 24.84 1.32
C PRO A 299 18.23 24.39 1.03
N ALA A 300 18.95 25.18 0.24
CA ALA A 300 20.36 24.89 -0.06
C ALA A 300 21.24 24.83 1.19
N SER A 301 20.94 25.65 2.21
CA SER A 301 21.64 25.65 3.50
C SER A 301 21.46 24.37 4.29
N GLU A 302 20.26 23.75 4.22
CA GLU A 302 19.99 22.46 4.86
C GLU A 302 20.75 21.35 4.13
N ARG A 303 20.70 21.35 2.79
CA ARG A 303 21.37 20.35 1.95
C ARG A 303 22.89 20.34 2.12
N ALA A 304 23.50 21.47 2.36
CA ALA A 304 24.95 21.59 2.56
C ALA A 304 25.43 20.81 3.81
N GLY A 305 24.57 20.63 4.81
CA GLY A 305 24.88 19.86 6.04
C GLY A 305 24.55 18.37 5.95
N TRP A 306 24.09 17.85 4.82
CA TRP A 306 23.73 16.45 4.70
C TRP A 306 24.94 15.52 4.70
N PRO A 307 24.81 14.27 5.27
CA PRO A 307 25.92 13.34 5.37
C PRO A 307 26.38 12.85 4.00
N LYS A 308 27.66 12.51 3.89
CA LYS A 308 28.20 11.86 2.69
C LYS A 308 27.56 10.48 2.48
N VAL A 309 27.18 10.18 1.24
CA VAL A 309 26.62 8.90 0.83
C VAL A 309 27.58 8.14 -0.07
N SER A 310 27.85 6.87 0.25
CA SER A 310 28.53 5.93 -0.65
C SER A 310 27.46 5.09 -1.36
N VAL A 311 27.37 5.22 -2.68
CA VAL A 311 26.51 4.36 -3.51
C VAL A 311 27.27 3.15 -3.96
N VAL A 312 26.84 1.97 -3.58
CA VAL A 312 27.42 0.67 -3.95
C VAL A 312 26.56 0.01 -5.02
N VAL A 313 27.15 -0.24 -6.18
CA VAL A 313 26.56 -0.96 -7.30
C VAL A 313 27.24 -2.30 -7.43
N CYS A 314 26.50 -3.41 -7.22
CA CYS A 314 27.02 -4.76 -7.42
C CYS A 314 26.73 -5.21 -8.85
N ALA A 315 27.80 -5.55 -9.61
CA ALA A 315 27.68 -5.89 -11.01
C ALA A 315 28.23 -7.29 -11.33
N TYR A 316 27.44 -8.10 -12.05
CA TYR A 316 27.85 -9.39 -12.58
C TYR A 316 27.24 -9.66 -13.93
N ASN A 317 28.06 -9.62 -15.01
CA ASN A 317 27.61 -9.76 -16.40
C ASN A 317 26.43 -8.83 -16.71
N ALA A 318 26.65 -7.54 -16.52
CA ALA A 318 25.65 -6.46 -16.67
C ALA A 318 26.01 -5.46 -17.80
N ALA A 319 26.78 -5.90 -18.81
CA ALA A 319 27.25 -5.04 -19.88
C ALA A 319 26.11 -4.31 -20.63
N ASP A 320 24.91 -4.91 -20.68
CA ASP A 320 23.76 -4.33 -21.37
C ASP A 320 23.06 -3.20 -20.58
N THR A 321 23.30 -3.04 -19.27
CA THR A 321 22.53 -2.15 -18.40
C THR A 321 23.38 -1.21 -17.53
N ILE A 322 24.65 -1.57 -17.26
CA ILE A 322 25.49 -0.83 -16.31
C ILE A 322 25.78 0.60 -16.78
N ASP A 323 25.86 0.88 -18.06
CA ASP A 323 26.08 2.22 -18.61
C ASP A 323 24.92 3.16 -18.28
N ASP A 324 23.68 2.70 -18.49
CA ASP A 324 22.46 3.43 -18.11
C ASP A 324 22.40 3.69 -16.60
N CYS A 325 22.77 2.68 -15.79
CA CYS A 325 22.84 2.81 -14.34
C CYS A 325 23.81 3.92 -13.94
N LEU A 326 25.06 3.88 -14.41
CA LEU A 326 26.09 4.84 -14.03
C LEU A 326 25.82 6.24 -14.58
N THR A 327 25.23 6.35 -15.77
CA THR A 327 24.77 7.63 -16.33
C THR A 327 23.69 8.27 -15.45
N SER A 328 22.75 7.46 -14.95
CA SER A 328 21.72 7.95 -14.03
C SER A 328 22.31 8.41 -12.68
N LEU A 329 23.31 7.70 -12.16
CA LEU A 329 24.01 8.06 -10.93
C LEU A 329 24.82 9.36 -11.08
N ALA A 330 25.40 9.62 -12.25
CA ALA A 330 26.10 10.87 -12.56
C ALA A 330 25.14 12.08 -12.58
N SER A 331 23.84 11.87 -12.76
CA SER A 331 22.81 12.92 -12.75
C SER A 331 22.28 13.29 -11.35
N LEU A 332 22.74 12.64 -10.29
CA LEU A 332 22.28 12.89 -8.92
C LEU A 332 22.48 14.32 -8.47
N THR A 333 21.46 14.89 -7.84
CA THR A 333 21.49 16.26 -7.30
C THR A 333 22.00 16.33 -5.85
N TYR A 334 22.33 15.21 -5.23
CA TYR A 334 22.78 15.13 -3.83
C TYR A 334 24.18 15.74 -3.64
N PRO A 335 24.45 16.50 -2.56
CA PRO A 335 25.66 17.33 -2.46
C PRO A 335 26.98 16.56 -2.30
N SER A 336 26.96 15.39 -1.64
CA SER A 336 28.19 14.63 -1.36
C SER A 336 28.01 13.14 -1.60
N VAL A 337 28.45 12.67 -2.76
CA VAL A 337 28.31 11.27 -3.22
C VAL A 337 29.65 10.70 -3.64
N GLU A 338 29.89 9.43 -3.34
CA GLU A 338 30.86 8.61 -4.02
C GLU A 338 30.17 7.39 -4.61
N VAL A 339 30.56 6.95 -5.79
CA VAL A 339 30.02 5.77 -6.47
C VAL A 339 31.07 4.65 -6.51
N ILE A 340 30.72 3.48 -5.98
CA ILE A 340 31.57 2.30 -5.90
C ILE A 340 30.90 1.17 -6.69
N VAL A 341 31.52 0.72 -7.77
CA VAL A 341 31.10 -0.47 -8.52
C VAL A 341 31.92 -1.66 -8.05
N VAL A 342 31.25 -2.69 -7.54
CA VAL A 342 31.88 -3.98 -7.24
C VAL A 342 31.60 -4.95 -8.37
N ASN A 343 32.62 -5.24 -9.17
CA ASN A 343 32.57 -6.22 -10.25
C ASN A 343 32.82 -7.63 -9.71
N ASP A 344 31.75 -8.40 -9.51
CA ASP A 344 31.76 -9.75 -8.90
C ASP A 344 32.22 -10.84 -9.91
N GLY A 345 33.38 -10.65 -10.51
CA GLY A 345 33.99 -11.62 -11.44
C GLY A 345 33.21 -11.73 -12.77
N SER A 346 32.79 -10.62 -13.36
CA SER A 346 32.13 -10.57 -14.67
C SER A 346 33.08 -11.08 -15.78
N ARG A 347 32.50 -11.69 -16.82
CA ARG A 347 33.23 -12.24 -17.97
C ARG A 347 32.95 -11.49 -19.27
N ASP A 348 32.05 -10.47 -19.19
CA ASP A 348 31.66 -9.60 -20.29
C ASP A 348 32.31 -8.21 -20.13
N ALA A 349 31.83 -7.22 -20.90
CA ALA A 349 32.36 -5.88 -20.89
C ALA A 349 31.99 -5.05 -19.64
N THR A 350 31.29 -5.60 -18.62
CA THR A 350 30.81 -4.87 -17.44
C THR A 350 31.91 -4.03 -16.78
N GLY A 351 33.06 -4.64 -16.49
CA GLY A 351 34.16 -3.96 -15.80
C GLY A 351 34.82 -2.85 -16.65
N SER A 352 34.92 -3.05 -17.96
CA SER A 352 35.47 -2.03 -18.89
C SER A 352 34.54 -0.84 -19.05
N ILE A 353 33.23 -1.07 -19.16
CA ILE A 353 32.22 -0.01 -19.23
C ILE A 353 32.25 0.82 -17.93
N ALA A 354 32.24 0.17 -16.78
CA ALA A 354 32.27 0.87 -15.48
C ALA A 354 33.51 1.77 -15.32
N ARG A 355 34.69 1.33 -15.79
CA ARG A 355 35.91 2.15 -15.77
C ARG A 355 35.91 3.31 -16.74
N GLY A 356 35.01 3.30 -17.71
CA GLY A 356 34.78 4.41 -18.63
C GLY A 356 34.15 5.65 -17.96
N HIS A 357 33.53 5.50 -16.77
CA HIS A 357 32.93 6.57 -16.00
C HIS A 357 33.96 7.18 -15.02
N PRO A 358 34.37 8.45 -15.18
CA PRO A 358 35.51 9.03 -14.45
C PRO A 358 35.30 9.14 -12.93
N ASP A 359 34.06 9.33 -12.50
CA ASP A 359 33.70 9.55 -11.08
C ASP A 359 33.33 8.23 -10.35
N VAL A 360 33.61 7.08 -10.97
CA VAL A 360 33.26 5.77 -10.47
C VAL A 360 34.51 5.01 -10.01
N ARG A 361 34.51 4.58 -8.75
CA ARG A 361 35.52 3.68 -8.20
C ARG A 361 35.14 2.23 -8.47
N VAL A 362 35.88 1.54 -9.34
CA VAL A 362 35.64 0.12 -9.67
C VAL A 362 36.54 -0.78 -8.81
N ILE A 363 35.94 -1.80 -8.20
CA ILE A 363 36.62 -2.84 -7.43
C ILE A 363 36.35 -4.19 -8.08
N ASP A 364 37.37 -4.83 -8.61
CA ASP A 364 37.26 -6.21 -9.10
C ASP A 364 37.36 -7.19 -7.95
N ALA A 365 36.34 -8.01 -7.77
CA ALA A 365 36.27 -9.04 -6.75
C ALA A 365 36.17 -10.45 -7.41
N PRO A 366 36.74 -11.49 -6.81
CA PRO A 366 36.46 -12.84 -7.25
C PRO A 366 34.99 -13.16 -7.07
N LYS A 367 34.41 -14.01 -7.95
CA LYS A 367 33.01 -14.40 -7.91
C LYS A 367 32.58 -14.91 -6.53
N GLY A 368 31.89 -14.09 -5.76
CA GLY A 368 31.45 -14.38 -4.39
C GLY A 368 29.92 -14.34 -4.18
N GLY A 369 29.18 -13.80 -5.14
CA GLY A 369 27.74 -13.59 -5.04
C GLY A 369 27.35 -12.23 -4.44
N LEU A 370 26.06 -11.94 -4.47
CA LEU A 370 25.51 -10.61 -4.20
C LEU A 370 25.88 -10.06 -2.82
N SER A 371 25.66 -10.85 -1.75
CA SER A 371 25.97 -10.43 -0.38
C SER A 371 27.48 -10.17 -0.17
N ALA A 372 28.34 -11.02 -0.73
CA ALA A 372 29.80 -10.83 -0.66
C ALA A 372 30.21 -9.55 -1.39
N ALA A 373 29.67 -9.29 -2.58
CA ALA A 373 29.93 -8.06 -3.33
C ALA A 373 29.45 -6.82 -2.55
N ARG A 374 28.27 -6.86 -1.91
CA ARG A 374 27.77 -5.77 -1.05
C ARG A 374 28.69 -5.50 0.14
N ASN A 375 29.25 -6.55 0.76
CA ASN A 375 30.22 -6.41 1.85
C ASN A 375 31.55 -5.82 1.38
N VAL A 376 32.03 -6.16 0.18
CA VAL A 376 33.21 -5.52 -0.41
C VAL A 376 32.96 -4.02 -0.60
N GLY A 377 31.78 -3.66 -1.11
CA GLY A 377 31.37 -2.27 -1.22
C GLY A 377 31.27 -1.58 0.13
N LEU A 378 30.68 -2.21 1.16
CA LEU A 378 30.58 -1.67 2.53
C LEU A 378 31.96 -1.39 3.12
N ALA A 379 32.92 -2.29 2.94
CA ALA A 379 34.28 -2.12 3.43
C ALA A 379 35.02 -0.97 2.75
N ALA A 380 34.73 -0.72 1.48
CA ALA A 380 35.30 0.36 0.69
C ALA A 380 34.61 1.73 0.86
N ALA A 381 33.39 1.74 1.41
CA ALA A 381 32.57 2.93 1.61
C ALA A 381 33.14 3.85 2.68
N THR A 382 33.19 5.15 2.39
CA THR A 382 33.65 6.20 3.32
C THR A 382 32.50 7.08 3.83
N GLY A 383 31.34 7.01 3.21
CA GLY A 383 30.14 7.78 3.60
C GLY A 383 29.54 7.28 4.93
N GLU A 384 28.87 8.18 5.63
CA GLU A 384 28.09 7.86 6.83
C GLU A 384 26.87 7.00 6.53
N ILE A 385 26.36 7.11 5.30
CA ILE A 385 25.26 6.33 4.76
C ILE A 385 25.79 5.54 3.57
N VAL A 386 25.40 4.26 3.48
CA VAL A 386 25.69 3.40 2.34
C VAL A 386 24.37 3.06 1.64
N ALA A 387 24.24 3.51 0.40
CA ALA A 387 23.11 3.20 -0.46
C ALA A 387 23.47 2.06 -1.43
N TYR A 388 22.55 1.16 -1.65
CA TYR A 388 22.71 0.02 -2.56
C TYR A 388 21.71 0.11 -3.70
N THR A 389 22.19 -0.11 -4.90
CA THR A 389 21.37 -0.31 -6.09
C THR A 389 22.00 -1.39 -6.98
N ASP A 390 21.22 -1.97 -7.88
CA ASP A 390 21.67 -3.02 -8.77
C ASP A 390 22.15 -2.44 -10.12
N ALA A 391 23.01 -3.14 -10.85
CA ALA A 391 23.55 -2.67 -12.13
C ALA A 391 22.52 -2.63 -13.28
N ASP A 392 21.31 -3.11 -13.05
CA ASP A 392 20.15 -3.05 -13.95
C ASP A 392 19.07 -2.05 -13.47
N VAL A 393 19.51 -1.00 -12.75
CA VAL A 393 18.65 0.04 -12.19
C VAL A 393 19.06 1.41 -12.71
N ARG A 394 18.10 2.23 -13.10
CA ARG A 394 18.26 3.68 -13.29
C ARG A 394 17.64 4.41 -12.10
N VAL A 395 18.36 5.36 -11.51
CA VAL A 395 17.91 6.13 -10.36
C VAL A 395 17.33 7.48 -10.78
N ASP A 396 16.40 8.01 -9.99
CA ASP A 396 15.90 9.37 -10.15
C ASP A 396 16.98 10.38 -9.71
N ALA A 397 17.03 11.56 -10.34
CA ALA A 397 18.02 12.61 -9.99
C ALA A 397 17.96 13.04 -8.53
N ASP A 398 16.76 13.00 -7.90
CA ASP A 398 16.55 13.31 -6.49
C ASP A 398 16.49 12.05 -5.61
N TRP A 399 16.87 10.88 -6.13
CA TRP A 399 16.79 9.60 -5.43
C TRP A 399 17.41 9.66 -4.04
N LEU A 400 18.68 10.05 -3.92
CA LEU A 400 19.35 10.13 -2.62
C LEU A 400 18.78 11.24 -1.74
N THR A 401 18.33 12.33 -2.33
CA THR A 401 17.68 13.44 -1.62
C THR A 401 16.52 12.95 -0.76
N TYR A 402 15.67 12.07 -1.32
CA TYR A 402 14.54 11.50 -0.59
C TYR A 402 14.88 10.24 0.18
N LEU A 403 15.81 9.41 -0.30
CA LEU A 403 16.18 8.15 0.36
C LEU A 403 16.81 8.36 1.74
N VAL A 404 17.56 9.45 1.88
CA VAL A 404 18.27 9.80 3.12
C VAL A 404 17.33 10.45 4.16
N GLN A 405 16.25 11.13 3.73
CA GLN A 405 15.37 11.90 4.60
C GLN A 405 14.83 11.12 5.83
N PRO A 406 14.36 9.87 5.72
CA PRO A 406 13.93 9.14 6.91
C PRO A 406 15.01 9.00 7.97
N MET A 407 16.27 8.90 7.57
CA MET A 407 17.41 8.78 8.48
C MET A 407 17.84 10.12 9.09
N LEU A 408 17.50 11.24 8.47
CA LEU A 408 17.79 12.59 9.01
C LEU A 408 16.74 13.05 10.03
N VAL A 409 15.47 12.74 9.80
CA VAL A 409 14.35 13.27 10.59
C VAL A 409 13.77 12.27 11.61
N ALA A 410 14.11 11.00 11.51
CA ALA A 410 13.61 9.94 12.39
C ALA A 410 14.73 9.01 12.84
N ASP A 411 14.54 8.37 14.00
CA ASP A 411 15.45 7.35 14.50
C ASP A 411 15.26 6.02 13.76
N VAL A 412 15.79 5.96 12.52
CA VAL A 412 15.83 4.76 11.70
C VAL A 412 17.26 4.46 11.25
N ALA A 413 17.58 3.18 11.17
CA ALA A 413 18.90 2.71 10.77
C ALA A 413 19.10 2.64 9.25
N GLY A 414 18.02 2.68 8.50
CA GLY A 414 18.03 2.65 7.05
C GLY A 414 16.68 2.98 6.47
N ALA A 415 16.63 3.09 5.16
CA ALA A 415 15.40 3.33 4.40
C ALA A 415 15.46 2.65 3.04
N GLY A 416 14.30 2.43 2.43
CA GLY A 416 14.18 2.03 1.03
C GLY A 416 13.09 2.81 0.32
N GLY A 417 13.05 2.69 -1.00
CA GLY A 417 12.07 3.36 -1.84
C GLY A 417 11.37 2.42 -2.81
N PRO A 418 10.41 2.93 -3.58
CA PRO A 418 9.71 2.17 -4.60
C PRO A 418 10.61 1.90 -5.81
N ASN A 419 10.28 0.83 -6.53
CA ASN A 419 10.86 0.53 -7.83
C ASN A 419 9.76 0.32 -8.86
N VAL A 420 9.97 0.79 -10.07
CA VAL A 420 9.03 0.69 -11.19
C VAL A 420 9.74 0.14 -12.42
N VAL A 421 8.98 -0.43 -13.34
CA VAL A 421 9.53 -0.90 -14.60
C VAL A 421 9.77 0.28 -15.55
N PRO A 422 10.90 0.38 -16.24
CA PRO A 422 11.13 1.38 -17.27
C PRO A 422 10.10 1.27 -18.41
N HIS A 423 9.64 2.40 -18.92
CA HIS A 423 8.66 2.42 -20.03
C HIS A 423 9.22 1.86 -21.35
N ASP A 424 10.52 1.95 -21.53
CA ASP A 424 11.27 1.47 -22.71
C ASP A 424 11.68 0.01 -22.62
N ASP A 425 11.39 -0.68 -21.51
CA ASP A 425 11.62 -2.12 -21.38
C ASP A 425 10.86 -2.92 -22.44
N PRO A 426 11.48 -3.97 -23.00
CA PRO A 426 10.83 -4.86 -23.99
C PRO A 426 9.51 -5.43 -23.48
N TRP A 427 8.57 -5.69 -24.40
CA TRP A 427 7.23 -6.17 -24.08
C TRP A 427 7.20 -7.38 -23.14
N LEU A 428 8.19 -8.26 -23.21
CA LEU A 428 8.29 -9.43 -22.35
C LEU A 428 8.68 -9.05 -20.92
N ALA A 429 9.62 -8.11 -20.73
CA ALA A 429 9.97 -7.55 -19.42
C ALA A 429 8.78 -6.82 -18.80
N GLN A 430 7.97 -6.13 -19.61
CA GLN A 430 6.70 -5.53 -19.19
C GLN A 430 5.70 -6.58 -18.68
N CYS A 431 5.66 -7.79 -19.26
CA CYS A 431 4.86 -8.90 -18.75
C CYS A 431 5.41 -9.44 -17.41
N VAL A 432 6.74 -9.57 -17.31
CA VAL A 432 7.41 -10.02 -16.07
C VAL A 432 7.15 -9.04 -14.93
N ALA A 433 7.18 -7.75 -15.18
CA ALA A 433 6.84 -6.73 -14.20
C ALA A 433 5.40 -6.84 -13.65
N ARG A 434 4.49 -7.40 -14.43
CA ARG A 434 3.07 -7.63 -14.07
C ARG A 434 2.80 -9.04 -13.55
N ALA A 435 3.82 -9.86 -13.48
CA ALA A 435 3.78 -11.23 -12.95
C ALA A 435 4.26 -11.25 -11.46
N PRO A 436 3.98 -12.33 -10.70
CA PRO A 436 4.43 -12.44 -9.33
C PRO A 436 5.96 -12.63 -9.23
N GLY A 437 6.56 -12.13 -8.13
CA GLY A 437 7.97 -12.32 -7.80
C GLY A 437 8.89 -11.17 -8.24
N GLY A 438 8.35 -9.98 -8.49
CA GLY A 438 9.13 -8.75 -8.56
C GLY A 438 9.52 -8.24 -7.17
N PRO A 439 10.52 -7.34 -7.06
CA PRO A 439 10.91 -6.72 -5.80
C PRO A 439 9.76 -5.87 -5.24
N THR A 440 9.41 -6.09 -3.97
CA THR A 440 8.31 -5.41 -3.30
C THR A 440 8.68 -5.07 -1.87
N HIS A 441 8.31 -3.87 -1.41
CA HIS A 441 8.45 -3.50 -0.01
C HIS A 441 7.27 -3.99 0.83
N VAL A 442 7.51 -4.19 2.13
CA VAL A 442 6.50 -4.59 3.11
C VAL A 442 6.49 -3.58 4.24
N MET A 443 5.33 -2.98 4.52
CA MET A 443 5.18 -1.89 5.47
C MET A 443 4.55 -2.35 6.78
N LEU A 444 5.18 -2.03 7.90
CA LEU A 444 4.60 -2.21 9.24
C LEU A 444 3.57 -1.12 9.53
N ASP A 445 3.87 0.12 9.15
CA ASP A 445 2.98 1.27 9.16
C ASP A 445 3.24 2.15 7.92
N ASP A 446 2.71 3.36 7.86
CA ASP A 446 2.88 4.24 6.69
C ASP A 446 4.33 4.74 6.47
N ARG A 447 5.20 4.61 7.47
CA ARG A 447 6.60 5.12 7.45
C ARG A 447 7.65 4.05 7.69
N ILE A 448 7.31 2.99 8.42
CA ILE A 448 8.24 1.95 8.83
C ILE A 448 8.01 0.69 8.01
N ALA A 449 9.07 0.22 7.39
CA ALA A 449 9.07 -0.99 6.60
C ALA A 449 9.49 -2.21 7.43
N GLU A 450 8.88 -3.36 7.18
CA GLU A 450 9.38 -4.66 7.58
C GLU A 450 10.46 -5.14 6.62
N HIS A 451 10.35 -4.75 5.34
CA HIS A 451 11.29 -5.10 4.30
C HIS A 451 11.32 -4.02 3.21
N VAL A 452 12.51 -3.74 2.72
CA VAL A 452 12.77 -2.89 1.54
C VAL A 452 13.58 -3.67 0.51
N PRO A 453 13.30 -3.53 -0.80
CA PRO A 453 13.98 -4.32 -1.83
C PRO A 453 15.44 -3.91 -2.03
N GLY A 454 16.28 -4.88 -2.30
CA GLY A 454 17.74 -4.71 -2.42
C GLY A 454 18.20 -3.79 -3.55
N CYS A 455 17.37 -3.56 -4.55
CA CYS A 455 17.67 -2.63 -5.66
C CYS A 455 17.47 -1.15 -5.29
N ASN A 456 16.88 -0.85 -4.11
CA ASN A 456 16.58 0.51 -3.66
C ASN A 456 16.57 0.59 -2.13
N MET A 457 17.73 0.61 -1.52
CA MET A 457 17.89 0.68 -0.07
C MET A 457 19.13 1.46 0.34
N ALA A 458 19.08 2.09 1.51
CA ALA A 458 20.23 2.73 2.14
C ALA A 458 20.21 2.49 3.65
N PHE A 459 21.37 2.45 4.27
CA PHE A 459 21.54 2.24 5.71
C PHE A 459 22.64 3.12 6.27
N ARG A 460 22.53 3.47 7.55
CA ARG A 460 23.65 4.01 8.29
C ARG A 460 24.79 2.98 8.29
N ARG A 461 26.00 3.42 7.99
CA ARG A 461 27.16 2.53 7.91
C ARG A 461 27.45 1.83 9.22
N ASP A 462 27.33 2.53 10.34
CA ASP A 462 27.50 1.96 11.69
C ASP A 462 26.46 0.89 12.03
N ALA A 463 25.21 1.08 11.61
CA ALA A 463 24.16 0.08 11.78
C ALA A 463 24.47 -1.22 11.02
N LEU A 464 24.95 -1.11 9.76
CA LEU A 464 25.40 -2.29 8.99
C LEU A 464 26.59 -2.98 9.65
N LEU A 465 27.60 -2.23 10.09
CA LEU A 465 28.76 -2.79 10.77
C LEU A 465 28.39 -3.46 12.10
N SER A 466 27.38 -2.94 12.80
CA SER A 466 26.90 -3.51 14.07
C SER A 466 26.32 -4.92 13.93
N ILE A 467 25.95 -5.34 12.72
CA ILE A 467 25.38 -6.66 12.40
C ILE A 467 26.29 -7.45 11.45
N ASP A 468 27.56 -7.08 11.32
CA ASP A 468 28.57 -7.73 10.45
C ASP A 468 28.19 -7.72 8.95
N GLY A 469 27.47 -6.69 8.50
CA GLY A 469 27.07 -6.50 7.11
C GLY A 469 26.08 -7.56 6.60
N PHE A 470 26.18 -7.90 5.31
CA PHE A 470 25.32 -8.89 4.66
C PHE A 470 25.81 -10.33 4.90
N ASN A 471 24.88 -11.25 5.08
CA ASN A 471 25.23 -12.67 5.26
C ASN A 471 25.62 -13.31 3.90
N PRO A 472 26.87 -13.80 3.74
CA PRO A 472 27.36 -14.31 2.45
C PRO A 472 26.64 -15.56 1.93
N VAL A 473 25.81 -16.22 2.72
CA VAL A 473 25.00 -17.38 2.29
C VAL A 473 24.03 -17.00 1.16
N TYR A 474 23.56 -15.75 1.14
CA TYR A 474 22.64 -15.27 0.12
C TYR A 474 23.36 -14.85 -1.14
N LEU A 475 23.47 -15.77 -2.09
CA LEU A 475 24.25 -15.57 -3.31
C LEU A 475 23.56 -14.73 -4.37
N ARG A 476 22.20 -14.68 -4.38
CA ARG A 476 21.40 -14.09 -5.47
C ARG A 476 20.18 -13.29 -5.03
N ALA A 477 19.62 -13.60 -3.88
CA ALA A 477 18.41 -12.99 -3.34
C ALA A 477 18.25 -13.35 -1.87
N GLY A 478 17.36 -12.64 -1.15
CA GLY A 478 17.02 -12.87 0.25
C GLY A 478 17.92 -12.14 1.24
N ASP A 479 18.99 -11.56 0.80
CA ASP A 479 19.92 -10.75 1.60
C ASP A 479 19.27 -9.43 2.06
N ASP A 480 18.40 -8.85 1.25
CA ASP A 480 17.59 -7.67 1.57
C ASP A 480 16.55 -7.97 2.67
N VAL A 481 15.96 -9.14 2.65
CA VAL A 481 15.05 -9.60 3.72
C VAL A 481 15.86 -9.88 5.00
N ASP A 482 16.95 -10.62 4.89
CA ASP A 482 17.82 -10.97 6.01
C ASP A 482 18.37 -9.73 6.73
N ILE A 483 18.90 -8.75 5.99
CA ILE A 483 19.46 -7.53 6.56
C ILE A 483 18.39 -6.73 7.34
N CYS A 484 17.19 -6.58 6.77
CA CYS A 484 16.08 -5.89 7.43
C CYS A 484 15.68 -6.59 8.73
N TRP A 485 15.55 -7.91 8.71
CA TRP A 485 15.18 -8.67 9.91
C TRP A 485 16.26 -8.71 10.98
N ARG A 486 17.55 -8.76 10.61
CA ARG A 486 18.67 -8.68 11.58
C ARG A 486 18.75 -7.30 12.25
N LEU A 487 18.54 -6.21 11.50
CA LEU A 487 18.45 -4.87 12.07
C LEU A 487 17.27 -4.78 13.06
N GLN A 488 16.09 -5.27 12.66
CA GLN A 488 14.90 -5.28 13.53
C GLN A 488 15.07 -6.16 14.77
N ALA A 489 15.80 -7.27 14.66
CA ALA A 489 16.13 -8.12 15.82
C ALA A 489 16.99 -7.38 16.85
N LYS A 490 17.79 -6.40 16.43
CA LYS A 490 18.52 -5.47 17.31
C LYS A 490 17.69 -4.28 17.82
N GLY A 491 16.39 -4.21 17.46
CA GLY A 491 15.52 -3.10 17.83
C GLY A 491 15.63 -1.88 16.93
N LEU A 492 16.43 -1.96 15.85
CA LEU A 492 16.58 -0.89 14.88
C LEU A 492 15.41 -0.90 13.89
N ARG A 493 15.01 0.28 13.40
CA ARG A 493 13.90 0.43 12.47
C ARG A 493 14.40 0.75 11.07
N VAL A 494 13.63 0.31 10.06
CA VAL A 494 13.86 0.63 8.64
C VAL A 494 12.74 1.52 8.16
N GLY A 495 13.07 2.69 7.61
CA GLY A 495 12.12 3.65 7.06
C GLY A 495 11.74 3.34 5.62
N PHE A 496 10.77 4.09 5.11
CA PHE A 496 10.38 4.06 3.71
C PHE A 496 10.29 5.48 3.13
N ALA A 497 10.94 5.69 2.00
CA ALA A 497 11.02 6.96 1.28
C ALA A 497 10.24 6.85 -0.04
N PRO A 498 8.96 7.22 -0.09
CA PRO A 498 8.11 6.97 -1.26
C PRO A 498 8.51 7.76 -2.50
N ALA A 499 9.24 8.86 -2.37
CA ALA A 499 9.75 9.67 -3.49
C ALA A 499 11.14 9.25 -3.98
N ALA A 500 11.84 8.38 -3.25
CA ALA A 500 13.13 7.81 -3.66
C ALA A 500 12.90 6.71 -4.70
N LEU A 501 12.50 7.11 -5.91
CA LEU A 501 12.12 6.20 -6.99
C LEU A 501 13.34 5.68 -7.76
N VAL A 502 13.28 4.42 -8.16
CA VAL A 502 14.20 3.84 -9.14
C VAL A 502 13.43 3.10 -10.24
N TRP A 503 14.00 3.08 -11.45
CA TRP A 503 13.52 2.26 -12.55
C TRP A 503 14.37 1.00 -12.65
N HIS A 504 13.76 -0.16 -12.42
CA HIS A 504 14.44 -1.44 -12.38
C HIS A 504 14.06 -2.29 -13.59
N HIS A 505 15.04 -2.67 -14.40
CA HIS A 505 14.86 -3.52 -15.58
C HIS A 505 14.44 -4.93 -15.18
N HIS A 506 13.33 -5.39 -15.73
CA HIS A 506 12.84 -6.74 -15.50
C HIS A 506 13.43 -7.75 -16.51
N ARG A 507 13.34 -9.02 -16.16
CA ARG A 507 13.92 -10.10 -16.96
C ARG A 507 13.26 -10.16 -18.36
N GLY A 508 14.09 -10.03 -19.42
CA GLY A 508 13.66 -9.99 -20.81
C GLY A 508 13.33 -11.36 -21.43
N SER A 509 13.32 -12.47 -20.64
CA SER A 509 12.95 -13.80 -21.12
C SER A 509 12.30 -14.67 -20.04
N VAL A 510 11.39 -15.58 -20.46
CA VAL A 510 10.76 -16.57 -19.57
C VAL A 510 11.82 -17.47 -18.89
N ARG A 511 12.90 -17.80 -19.57
CA ARG A 511 14.01 -18.59 -19.01
C ARG A 511 14.75 -17.82 -17.91
N ALA A 512 14.96 -16.52 -18.08
CA ALA A 512 15.58 -15.67 -17.06
C ALA A 512 14.65 -15.49 -15.86
N PHE A 513 13.34 -15.27 -16.09
CA PHE A 513 12.31 -15.25 -15.04
C PHE A 513 12.29 -16.58 -14.26
N TRP A 514 12.27 -17.73 -14.94
CA TRP A 514 12.33 -19.03 -14.28
C TRP A 514 13.56 -19.16 -13.35
N ARG A 515 14.76 -18.80 -13.86
CA ARG A 515 16.00 -18.85 -13.06
C ARG A 515 15.92 -17.93 -11.82
N GLN A 516 15.31 -16.77 -11.98
CA GLN A 516 15.10 -15.85 -10.87
C GLN A 516 14.15 -16.46 -9.82
N GLN A 517 13.03 -17.07 -10.24
CA GLN A 517 12.09 -17.71 -9.31
C GLN A 517 12.72 -18.92 -8.58
N VAL A 518 13.58 -19.68 -9.24
CA VAL A 518 14.38 -20.74 -8.59
C VAL A 518 15.31 -20.14 -7.54
N GLY A 519 16.02 -19.04 -7.84
CA GLY A 519 16.88 -18.35 -6.88
C GLY A 519 16.12 -17.82 -5.65
N TYR A 520 14.91 -17.31 -5.85
CA TYR A 520 14.03 -16.89 -4.74
C TYR A 520 13.59 -18.07 -3.86
N GLY A 521 13.30 -19.24 -4.44
CA GLY A 521 13.00 -20.43 -3.66
C GLY A 521 14.20 -20.92 -2.83
N GLU A 522 15.42 -20.92 -3.41
CA GLU A 522 16.65 -21.20 -2.68
C GLU A 522 16.79 -20.27 -1.46
N ALA A 523 16.62 -18.97 -1.67
CA ALA A 523 16.70 -17.94 -0.63
C ALA A 523 15.63 -18.11 0.46
N GLU A 524 14.39 -18.43 0.10
CA GLU A 524 13.32 -18.69 1.07
C GLU A 524 13.66 -19.84 2.02
N THR A 525 14.31 -20.89 1.53
CA THR A 525 14.75 -22.01 2.37
C THR A 525 15.86 -21.60 3.34
N TRP A 526 16.80 -20.78 2.89
CA TRP A 526 17.86 -20.26 3.76
C TRP A 526 17.32 -19.25 4.78
N LEU A 527 16.35 -18.43 4.39
CA LEU A 527 15.66 -17.54 5.31
C LEU A 527 14.89 -18.32 6.39
N ASP A 528 14.21 -19.43 6.03
CA ASP A 528 13.52 -20.30 7.00
C ASP A 528 14.53 -20.91 8.00
N ALA A 529 15.71 -21.31 7.53
CA ALA A 529 16.76 -21.83 8.39
C ALA A 529 17.34 -20.80 9.37
N HIS A 530 17.47 -19.53 8.97
CA HIS A 530 18.04 -18.45 9.79
C HIS A 530 16.98 -17.69 10.63
N HIS A 531 15.75 -17.62 10.15
CA HIS A 531 14.65 -16.85 10.73
C HIS A 531 13.39 -17.70 10.86
N SER A 532 13.50 -18.87 11.48
CA SER A 532 12.41 -19.85 11.59
C SER A 532 11.16 -19.29 12.27
N GLU A 533 11.29 -18.26 13.12
CA GLU A 533 10.18 -17.55 13.76
C GLU A 533 9.33 -16.73 12.77
N LYS A 534 9.89 -16.41 11.60
CA LYS A 534 9.21 -15.70 10.50
C LYS A 534 8.52 -16.65 9.53
N PHE A 535 8.56 -17.96 9.79
CA PHE A 535 7.97 -18.98 8.93
C PHE A 535 6.91 -19.81 9.65
N LEU A 536 5.92 -20.29 8.92
CA LEU A 536 4.93 -21.23 9.42
C LEU A 536 4.61 -22.26 8.34
N GLY A 537 5.09 -23.48 8.56
CA GLY A 537 4.90 -24.59 7.60
C GLY A 537 5.57 -24.29 6.25
N GLY A 538 6.78 -23.73 6.26
CA GLY A 538 7.56 -23.38 5.09
C GLY A 538 7.05 -22.14 4.32
N GLN A 539 6.10 -21.40 4.89
CA GLN A 539 5.59 -20.15 4.30
C GLN A 539 6.07 -18.95 5.10
N MET A 540 6.67 -18.00 4.44
CA MET A 540 7.10 -16.73 5.01
C MET A 540 5.89 -15.92 5.51
N LEU A 541 5.97 -15.42 6.73
CA LEU A 541 4.95 -14.60 7.38
C LEU A 541 5.40 -13.15 7.44
N TRP A 542 4.74 -12.31 6.71
CA TRP A 542 4.88 -10.87 6.85
C TRP A 542 3.90 -10.34 7.91
N HIS A 543 4.40 -9.49 8.82
CA HIS A 543 3.54 -8.76 9.77
C HIS A 543 2.98 -7.50 9.14
N GLY A 544 3.72 -6.94 8.19
CA GLY A 544 3.38 -5.74 7.48
C GLY A 544 2.45 -5.98 6.29
N ARG A 545 2.11 -4.88 5.60
CA ARG A 545 1.27 -4.84 4.40
C ARG A 545 2.13 -4.66 3.16
N ILE A 546 1.78 -5.38 2.09
CA ILE A 546 2.37 -5.22 0.78
C ILE A 546 1.52 -4.21 -0.02
N TYR A 547 2.14 -3.10 -0.40
CA TYR A 547 1.57 -2.17 -1.36
C TYR A 547 2.04 -2.53 -2.76
N SER A 548 1.11 -2.83 -3.65
CA SER A 548 1.43 -3.18 -5.03
C SER A 548 0.24 -2.92 -5.94
N PRO A 549 0.47 -2.43 -7.16
CA PRO A 549 -0.56 -2.30 -8.19
C PRO A 549 -0.99 -3.66 -8.74
N LEU A 550 -0.24 -4.74 -8.44
CA LEU A 550 -0.51 -6.05 -8.99
C LEU A 550 -1.81 -6.67 -8.46
N PRO A 551 -2.74 -7.12 -9.33
CA PRO A 551 -4.08 -7.54 -8.93
C PRO A 551 -4.11 -8.68 -7.91
N PHE A 552 -3.15 -9.60 -7.95
CA PHE A 552 -3.09 -10.73 -7.04
C PHE A 552 -2.65 -10.30 -5.62
N LEU A 553 -1.82 -9.28 -5.48
CA LEU A 553 -1.44 -8.71 -4.18
C LEU A 553 -2.53 -7.79 -3.62
N ARG A 554 -3.23 -7.03 -4.48
CA ARG A 554 -4.39 -6.23 -4.07
C ARG A 554 -5.54 -7.07 -3.52
N SER A 555 -5.76 -8.26 -4.05
CA SER A 555 -6.80 -9.15 -3.53
C SER A 555 -6.51 -9.65 -2.12
N ALA A 556 -5.25 -9.66 -1.72
CA ALA A 556 -4.79 -10.04 -0.40
C ALA A 556 -4.79 -8.87 0.60
N ALA A 557 -4.64 -7.65 0.12
CA ALA A 557 -4.75 -6.44 0.92
C ALA A 557 -6.23 -6.03 1.03
N GLY A 558 -6.83 -6.07 2.22
CA GLY A 558 -8.20 -5.57 2.44
C GLY A 558 -8.32 -4.11 1.96
N ARG A 559 -9.53 -3.69 1.52
CA ARG A 559 -9.79 -2.30 1.19
C ARG A 559 -9.64 -1.43 2.43
N ARG A 560 -8.92 -0.33 2.33
CA ARG A 560 -8.94 0.72 3.34
C ARG A 560 -10.31 1.39 3.36
N VAL A 561 -10.84 1.63 4.54
CA VAL A 561 -12.04 2.41 4.74
C VAL A 561 -11.74 3.49 5.76
N ASN A 562 -12.07 4.71 5.39
CA ASN A 562 -11.93 5.86 6.25
C ASN A 562 -13.03 5.87 7.32
N THR A 563 -12.68 6.04 8.58
CA THR A 563 -13.57 5.90 9.72
C THR A 563 -13.81 7.19 10.50
N GLY A 564 -13.12 8.28 10.19
CA GLY A 564 -13.24 9.53 10.93
C GLY A 564 -14.28 10.49 10.35
N VAL A 565 -14.82 11.37 11.18
CA VAL A 565 -15.65 12.52 10.76
C VAL A 565 -14.89 13.41 9.77
N TRP A 566 -13.59 13.50 9.93
CA TRP A 566 -12.64 14.24 9.09
C TRP A 566 -11.90 13.36 8.09
N GLY A 567 -12.32 12.11 7.96
CA GLY A 567 -11.72 11.20 7.00
C GLY A 567 -10.41 10.54 7.38
N THR A 568 -9.98 10.64 8.62
CA THR A 568 -8.83 9.88 9.12
C THR A 568 -9.27 8.52 9.62
N ALA A 569 -8.59 7.45 9.21
CA ALA A 569 -8.81 6.12 9.77
C ALA A 569 -8.50 6.11 11.26
N ALA A 570 -9.18 5.25 12.03
CA ALA A 570 -8.93 5.09 13.45
C ALA A 570 -7.46 4.76 13.77
N PHE A 571 -6.75 4.13 12.82
CA PHE A 571 -5.34 3.76 12.91
C PHE A 571 -4.62 4.06 11.60
N PRO A 572 -4.32 5.32 11.29
CA PRO A 572 -3.73 5.70 10.01
C PRO A 572 -2.35 5.08 9.76
N SER A 573 -1.63 4.72 10.80
CA SER A 573 -0.26 4.19 10.75
C SER A 573 -0.14 2.69 11.02
N ILE A 574 -1.25 1.94 11.19
CA ILE A 574 -1.20 0.50 11.53
C ILE A 574 -1.84 -0.33 10.41
N TYR A 575 -1.12 -1.32 9.95
CA TYR A 575 -1.55 -2.23 8.89
C TYR A 575 -1.72 -3.66 9.38
N SER A 576 -2.66 -4.38 8.78
CA SER A 576 -2.85 -5.81 8.99
C SER A 576 -2.69 -6.58 7.69
N THR A 577 -2.14 -7.79 7.79
CA THR A 577 -2.16 -8.74 6.68
C THR A 577 -3.44 -9.58 6.77
N GLN A 578 -4.42 -9.33 5.90
CA GLN A 578 -5.62 -10.17 5.76
C GLN A 578 -5.43 -11.24 4.70
N THR A 579 -4.40 -12.05 4.79
CA THR A 579 -4.25 -13.16 3.86
C THR A 579 -4.96 -14.40 4.38
N HIS A 580 -6.13 -14.69 3.83
CA HIS A 580 -6.71 -16.00 3.98
C HIS A 580 -5.87 -17.00 3.16
N ARG A 581 -5.09 -17.84 3.83
CA ARG A 581 -4.22 -18.87 3.20
C ARG A 581 -4.91 -19.65 2.10
N TRP A 582 -6.21 -19.87 2.21
CA TRP A 582 -7.04 -20.55 1.23
C TRP A 582 -7.10 -19.84 -0.11
N GLN A 583 -6.94 -18.52 -0.15
CA GLN A 583 -6.94 -17.79 -1.41
C GLN A 583 -5.73 -18.12 -2.29
N PHE A 584 -4.63 -18.53 -1.68
CA PHE A 584 -3.40 -18.89 -2.40
C PHE A 584 -3.24 -20.39 -2.63
N LEU A 585 -4.10 -21.23 -2.03
CA LEU A 585 -4.05 -22.68 -2.18
C LEU A 585 -4.01 -23.12 -3.65
N PRO A 586 -4.85 -22.59 -4.58
CA PRO A 586 -4.80 -22.97 -5.99
C PRO A 586 -3.49 -22.61 -6.72
N HIS A 587 -2.67 -21.76 -6.13
CA HIS A 587 -1.33 -21.40 -6.63
C HIS A 587 -0.20 -22.14 -5.89
N SER A 588 -0.54 -23.01 -4.93
CA SER A 588 0.50 -23.78 -4.26
C SER A 588 0.97 -24.94 -5.15
N PRO A 589 2.28 -25.26 -5.17
CA PRO A 589 2.79 -26.40 -5.94
C PRO A 589 2.15 -27.72 -5.56
N LEU A 590 1.83 -27.91 -4.26
CA LEU A 590 1.17 -29.12 -3.75
C LEU A 590 -0.25 -29.27 -4.30
N TRP A 591 -1.03 -28.17 -4.38
CA TRP A 591 -2.34 -28.19 -4.99
C TRP A 591 -2.26 -28.54 -6.48
N MET A 592 -1.33 -27.91 -7.21
CA MET A 592 -1.13 -28.16 -8.63
C MET A 592 -0.73 -29.62 -8.90
N ALA A 593 0.22 -30.14 -8.11
CA ALA A 593 0.66 -31.52 -8.20
C ALA A 593 -0.48 -32.50 -7.84
N ALA A 594 -1.19 -32.26 -6.75
CA ALA A 594 -2.34 -33.08 -6.34
C ALA A 594 -3.44 -33.07 -7.40
N SER A 595 -3.80 -31.92 -7.95
CA SER A 595 -4.78 -31.79 -9.02
C SER A 595 -4.37 -32.56 -10.29
N LEU A 596 -3.10 -32.50 -10.66
CA LEU A 596 -2.56 -33.22 -11.81
C LEU A 596 -2.54 -34.75 -11.56
N VAL A 597 -2.12 -35.19 -10.37
CA VAL A 597 -2.14 -36.61 -9.97
C VAL A 597 -3.58 -37.16 -9.99
N LEU A 598 -4.54 -36.45 -9.43
CA LEU A 598 -5.94 -36.84 -9.46
C LEU A 598 -6.48 -36.92 -10.90
N LEU A 599 -6.10 -35.97 -11.73
CA LEU A 599 -6.48 -35.93 -13.16
C LEU A 599 -5.94 -37.16 -13.90
N ILE A 600 -4.62 -37.43 -13.75
CA ILE A 600 -3.96 -38.58 -14.37
C ILE A 600 -4.54 -39.90 -13.85
N ALA A 601 -4.73 -40.01 -12.52
CA ALA A 601 -5.30 -41.22 -11.90
C ALA A 601 -6.72 -41.46 -12.40
N GLY A 602 -7.56 -40.41 -12.51
CA GLY A 602 -8.90 -40.50 -13.06
C GLY A 602 -8.91 -40.95 -14.54
N ILE A 603 -8.07 -40.33 -15.39
CA ILE A 603 -7.92 -40.72 -16.80
C ILE A 603 -7.46 -42.18 -16.92
N THR A 604 -6.43 -42.56 -16.15
CA THR A 604 -5.89 -43.94 -16.19
C THR A 604 -6.92 -44.95 -15.71
N GLY A 605 -7.66 -44.64 -14.62
CA GLY A 605 -8.71 -45.51 -14.10
C GLY A 605 -9.85 -45.72 -15.09
N GLU A 606 -10.32 -44.65 -15.76
CA GLU A 606 -11.33 -44.76 -16.84
C GLU A 606 -10.83 -45.60 -18.01
N LEU A 607 -9.59 -45.35 -18.48
CA LEU A 607 -8.99 -46.10 -19.60
C LEU A 607 -8.77 -47.58 -19.26
N MET A 608 -8.55 -47.94 -17.99
CA MET A 608 -8.33 -49.30 -17.52
C MET A 608 -9.65 -50.03 -17.10
N GLY A 609 -10.79 -49.34 -17.18
CA GLY A 609 -12.09 -49.89 -16.75
C GLY A 609 -12.13 -50.29 -15.27
N MET A 610 -11.43 -49.47 -14.42
CA MET A 610 -11.33 -49.76 -12.97
C MET A 610 -12.60 -49.33 -12.25
N ASP A 611 -13.67 -50.14 -12.30
CA ASP A 611 -14.86 -49.95 -11.47
C ASP A 611 -14.59 -50.45 -10.05
N ALA A 612 -14.69 -49.59 -9.07
CA ALA A 612 -14.55 -49.97 -7.65
C ALA A 612 -15.86 -49.66 -6.89
N PRO A 613 -16.51 -50.65 -6.29
CA PRO A 613 -17.65 -50.40 -5.42
C PRO A 613 -17.15 -49.85 -4.07
N TRP A 614 -17.46 -48.58 -3.76
CA TRP A 614 -16.86 -47.87 -2.60
C TRP A 614 -17.82 -47.51 -1.49
N LEU A 615 -19.14 -47.70 -1.64
CA LEU A 615 -20.08 -47.36 -0.58
C LEU A 615 -21.13 -48.44 -0.36
N LEU A 616 -21.09 -49.10 0.78
CA LEU A 616 -22.19 -49.90 1.30
C LEU A 616 -23.22 -48.95 1.94
N LEU A 617 -24.36 -48.79 1.33
CA LEU A 617 -25.48 -48.07 1.94
C LEU A 617 -26.15 -48.93 3.01
N SER A 618 -26.77 -48.28 4.00
CA SER A 618 -27.46 -48.92 5.12
C SER A 618 -28.65 -49.87 4.73
N THR A 619 -28.96 -49.86 3.44
CA THR A 619 -30.01 -50.73 2.84
C THR A 619 -29.50 -52.07 2.31
N GLY A 620 -28.18 -52.31 2.40
CA GLY A 620 -27.57 -53.51 1.80
C GLY A 620 -27.34 -53.41 0.30
N GLU A 621 -27.70 -52.30 -0.33
CA GLU A 621 -27.42 -52.04 -1.74
C GLU A 621 -26.02 -51.39 -1.89
N THR A 622 -25.21 -51.89 -2.81
CA THR A 622 -23.95 -51.31 -3.21
C THR A 622 -24.23 -50.20 -4.21
N MET A 623 -23.97 -48.96 -3.85
CA MET A 623 -23.92 -47.86 -4.81
C MET A 623 -22.60 -47.95 -5.58
N GLU A 624 -22.67 -48.27 -6.84
CA GLU A 624 -21.54 -48.20 -7.76
C GLU A 624 -21.13 -46.73 -7.95
N VAL A 625 -20.09 -46.32 -7.26
CA VAL A 625 -19.51 -44.99 -7.45
C VAL A 625 -18.33 -45.14 -8.41
N ASN A 626 -18.40 -44.54 -9.58
CA ASN A 626 -17.29 -44.50 -10.50
C ASN A 626 -16.14 -43.63 -9.92
N ALA A 627 -15.25 -44.30 -9.17
CA ALA A 627 -14.12 -43.65 -8.50
C ALA A 627 -13.18 -42.94 -9.49
N PRO A 628 -12.82 -43.53 -10.67
CA PRO A 628 -12.07 -42.82 -11.71
C PRO A 628 -12.72 -41.50 -12.15
N LEU A 629 -14.04 -41.49 -12.36
CA LEU A 629 -14.75 -40.28 -12.77
C LEU A 629 -14.70 -39.18 -11.68
N LEU A 630 -14.82 -39.57 -10.41
CA LEU A 630 -14.67 -38.62 -9.30
C LEU A 630 -13.25 -38.04 -9.20
N LEU A 631 -12.21 -38.88 -9.38
CA LEU A 631 -10.84 -38.43 -9.42
C LEU A 631 -10.59 -37.48 -10.60
N LEU A 632 -11.11 -37.82 -11.78
CA LEU A 632 -11.08 -37.02 -12.98
C LEU A 632 -11.77 -35.65 -12.75
N ALA A 633 -12.97 -35.64 -12.20
CA ALA A 633 -13.72 -34.44 -11.89
C ALA A 633 -12.98 -33.54 -10.87
N ALA A 634 -12.43 -34.14 -9.80
CA ALA A 634 -11.66 -33.44 -8.79
C ALA A 634 -10.37 -32.86 -9.37
N GLY A 635 -9.65 -33.60 -10.20
CA GLY A 635 -8.45 -33.14 -10.90
C GLY A 635 -8.74 -32.03 -11.89
N LEU A 636 -9.79 -32.15 -12.68
CA LEU A 636 -10.26 -31.09 -13.59
C LEU A 636 -10.64 -29.82 -12.82
N LEU A 637 -11.41 -29.94 -11.74
CA LEU A 637 -11.79 -28.80 -10.89
C LEU A 637 -10.56 -28.11 -10.31
N GLY A 638 -9.59 -28.87 -9.84
CA GLY A 638 -8.34 -28.33 -9.32
C GLY A 638 -7.53 -27.57 -10.38
N CYS A 639 -7.35 -28.17 -11.55
CA CYS A 639 -6.64 -27.54 -12.68
C CYS A 639 -7.38 -26.30 -13.20
N THR A 640 -8.69 -26.38 -13.42
CA THR A 640 -9.49 -25.24 -13.89
C THR A 640 -9.50 -24.09 -12.89
N THR A 641 -9.50 -24.36 -11.58
CA THR A 641 -9.41 -23.34 -10.52
C THR A 641 -8.07 -22.60 -10.61
N THR A 642 -6.96 -23.32 -10.81
CA THR A 642 -5.64 -22.72 -10.95
C THR A 642 -5.55 -21.87 -12.23
N LEU A 643 -5.94 -22.44 -13.38
CA LEU A 643 -5.90 -21.76 -14.68
C LEU A 643 -6.83 -20.53 -14.70
N GLY A 644 -8.06 -20.68 -14.21
CA GLY A 644 -9.02 -19.59 -14.11
C GLY A 644 -8.51 -18.44 -13.25
N ARG A 645 -7.79 -18.76 -12.17
CA ARG A 645 -7.16 -17.75 -11.32
C ARG A 645 -6.01 -17.04 -12.03
N CYS A 646 -5.12 -17.77 -12.70
CA CYS A 646 -4.06 -17.17 -13.51
C CYS A 646 -4.64 -16.24 -14.59
N ALA A 647 -5.67 -16.70 -15.30
CA ALA A 647 -6.37 -15.91 -16.30
C ALA A 647 -7.04 -14.66 -15.70
N THR A 648 -7.67 -14.78 -14.53
CA THR A 648 -8.29 -13.64 -13.83
C THR A 648 -7.27 -12.58 -13.45
N PHE A 649 -6.10 -12.95 -12.93
CA PHE A 649 -5.05 -11.99 -12.61
C PHE A 649 -4.47 -11.33 -13.85
N ALA A 650 -4.23 -12.10 -14.91
CA ALA A 650 -3.79 -11.55 -16.18
C ALA A 650 -4.84 -10.61 -16.80
N TRP A 651 -6.14 -10.93 -16.66
CA TRP A 651 -7.22 -10.08 -17.15
C TRP A 651 -7.29 -8.74 -16.42
N ARG A 652 -7.08 -8.75 -15.10
CA ARG A 652 -7.12 -7.57 -14.24
C ARG A 652 -5.84 -6.74 -14.27
N SER A 653 -4.76 -7.24 -14.88
CA SER A 653 -3.51 -6.49 -15.00
C SER A 653 -3.71 -5.28 -15.89
N ASP A 654 -3.17 -4.14 -15.47
CA ASP A 654 -3.18 -2.92 -16.26
C ASP A 654 -2.24 -3.07 -17.46
N LEU A 655 -2.80 -2.95 -18.66
CA LEU A 655 -2.08 -2.97 -19.92
C LEU A 655 -2.10 -1.60 -20.62
N SER A 656 -2.55 -0.55 -19.91
CA SER A 656 -2.53 0.82 -20.42
C SER A 656 -1.07 1.26 -20.66
N GLY A 657 -0.85 2.03 -21.69
CA GLY A 657 0.50 2.51 -22.03
C GLY A 657 1.44 1.48 -22.67
N LEU A 658 1.09 0.17 -22.72
CA LEU A 658 1.97 -0.82 -23.33
C LEU A 658 2.01 -0.69 -24.86
N PRO A 659 3.19 -0.86 -25.49
CA PRO A 659 3.34 -0.77 -26.93
C PRO A 659 2.67 -1.94 -27.67
N GLY A 660 2.49 -1.83 -28.97
CA GLY A 660 2.15 -2.98 -29.81
C GLY A 660 3.33 -3.94 -29.94
N ILE A 661 3.05 -5.25 -30.10
CA ILE A 661 4.07 -6.28 -30.24
C ILE A 661 4.39 -6.47 -31.74
N GLY A 662 5.58 -6.08 -32.16
CA GLY A 662 6.01 -6.19 -33.55
C GLY A 662 5.08 -5.42 -34.51
N ARG A 663 4.36 -6.14 -35.40
CA ARG A 663 3.43 -5.54 -36.37
C ARG A 663 2.00 -5.37 -35.83
N TRP A 664 1.71 -5.84 -34.64
CA TRP A 664 0.38 -5.80 -34.06
C TRP A 664 0.09 -4.45 -33.43
N SER A 665 -1.11 -3.96 -33.60
CA SER A 665 -1.58 -2.76 -32.89
C SER A 665 -1.65 -3.03 -31.38
N ARG A 666 -1.75 -1.97 -30.57
CA ARG A 666 -1.93 -2.08 -29.11
C ARG A 666 -3.12 -2.97 -28.74
N ALA A 667 -4.24 -2.83 -29.45
CA ALA A 667 -5.45 -3.65 -29.21
C ALA A 667 -5.23 -5.13 -29.54
N GLN A 668 -4.59 -5.42 -30.68
CA GLN A 668 -4.27 -6.78 -31.10
C GLN A 668 -3.23 -7.48 -30.21
N SER A 669 -2.37 -6.71 -29.52
CA SER A 669 -1.34 -7.23 -28.64
C SER A 669 -1.87 -7.61 -27.23
N ARG A 670 -3.03 -7.09 -26.80
CA ARG A 670 -3.60 -7.34 -25.47
C ARG A 670 -3.79 -8.84 -25.15
N PRO A 671 -4.30 -9.69 -26.05
CA PRO A 671 -4.42 -11.12 -25.76
C PRO A 671 -3.07 -11.81 -25.52
N ALA A 672 -2.03 -11.43 -26.28
CA ALA A 672 -0.69 -12.00 -26.12
C ALA A 672 -0.07 -11.58 -24.77
N TYR A 673 -0.21 -10.31 -24.35
CA TYR A 673 0.17 -9.85 -23.03
C TYR A 673 -0.52 -10.66 -21.93
N ARG A 674 -1.84 -10.82 -22.00
CA ARG A 674 -2.62 -11.58 -21.02
C ARG A 674 -2.23 -13.05 -20.96
N ALA A 675 -2.05 -13.68 -22.10
CA ALA A 675 -1.63 -15.08 -22.18
C ALA A 675 -0.26 -15.31 -21.53
N LEU A 676 0.71 -14.43 -21.83
CA LEU A 676 2.04 -14.52 -21.22
C LEU A 676 2.01 -14.23 -19.72
N ILE A 677 1.29 -13.22 -19.27
CA ILE A 677 1.14 -12.92 -17.82
C ILE A 677 0.49 -14.11 -17.11
N ALA A 678 -0.57 -14.72 -17.67
CA ALA A 678 -1.20 -15.91 -17.09
C ALA A 678 -0.22 -17.10 -17.01
N TRP A 679 0.59 -17.30 -18.05
CA TRP A 679 1.64 -18.31 -18.07
C TRP A 679 2.70 -18.07 -16.99
N LEU A 680 3.18 -16.83 -16.83
CA LEU A 680 4.15 -16.49 -15.79
C LEU A 680 3.58 -16.73 -14.37
N HIS A 681 2.28 -16.47 -14.16
CA HIS A 681 1.59 -16.84 -12.91
C HIS A 681 1.57 -18.35 -12.66
N LEU A 682 1.42 -19.16 -13.70
CA LEU A 682 1.41 -20.62 -13.58
C LEU A 682 2.81 -21.18 -13.30
N VAL A 683 3.82 -20.61 -13.94
CA VAL A 683 5.22 -21.09 -13.87
C VAL A 683 5.92 -20.69 -12.56
N GLN A 684 5.57 -19.55 -11.98
CA GLN A 684 6.24 -18.99 -10.81
C GLN A 684 6.26 -19.93 -9.59
N PRO A 685 5.16 -20.51 -9.12
CA PRO A 685 5.19 -21.38 -7.93
C PRO A 685 5.99 -22.67 -8.15
N VAL A 686 6.00 -23.17 -9.38
CA VAL A 686 6.81 -24.38 -9.74
C VAL A 686 8.30 -24.05 -9.70
N GLY A 687 8.68 -22.86 -10.21
CA GLY A 687 10.06 -22.37 -10.15
C GLY A 687 10.54 -22.20 -8.70
N ARG A 688 9.72 -21.58 -7.84
CA ARG A 688 10.03 -21.44 -6.41
C ARG A 688 10.14 -22.77 -5.70
N PHE A 689 9.21 -23.70 -5.93
CA PHE A 689 9.28 -25.04 -5.33
C PHE A 689 10.57 -25.80 -5.70
N ARG A 690 10.98 -25.72 -6.97
CA ARG A 690 12.29 -26.28 -7.40
C ARG A 690 13.45 -25.62 -6.66
N GLY A 691 13.37 -24.31 -6.45
CA GLY A 691 14.36 -23.56 -5.66
C GLY A 691 14.42 -24.02 -4.21
N ASN A 692 13.25 -24.18 -3.57
CA ASN A 692 13.16 -24.67 -2.19
C ASN A 692 13.82 -26.05 -2.05
N LEU A 693 13.56 -26.99 -2.97
CA LEU A 693 14.20 -28.30 -2.97
C LEU A 693 15.72 -28.21 -3.11
N ARG A 694 16.24 -27.30 -3.95
CA ARG A 694 17.69 -27.05 -4.10
C ARG A 694 18.28 -26.41 -2.85
N GLY A 695 17.59 -25.45 -2.26
CA GLY A 695 18.01 -24.80 -1.01
C GLY A 695 18.17 -25.80 0.12
N LEU A 696 17.26 -26.77 0.27
CA LEU A 696 17.36 -27.85 1.26
C LEU A 696 18.64 -28.68 1.08
N SER A 697 19.04 -28.97 -0.15
CA SER A 697 20.25 -29.74 -0.41
C SER A 697 21.56 -28.98 -0.12
N LEU A 698 21.51 -27.64 -0.19
CA LEU A 698 22.65 -26.76 0.05
C LEU A 698 22.76 -26.31 1.51
N SER A 699 21.67 -26.37 2.28
CA SER A 699 21.62 -25.90 3.67
C SER A 699 22.29 -26.79 4.69
N GLN A 700 22.74 -28.01 4.32
CA GLN A 700 23.37 -28.99 5.23
C GLN A 700 24.73 -28.56 5.82
N GLY A 701 25.27 -27.41 5.43
CA GLY A 701 26.55 -26.88 5.92
C GLY A 701 26.47 -25.56 6.70
N VAL A 702 25.27 -24.94 6.84
CA VAL A 702 25.14 -23.61 7.45
C VAL A 702 24.75 -23.77 8.94
N ALA A 703 25.70 -23.43 9.83
CA ALA A 703 25.45 -23.38 11.27
C ALA A 703 24.37 -22.31 11.54
N SER A 704 23.27 -22.69 12.20
CA SER A 704 22.24 -21.74 12.61
C SER A 704 22.86 -20.76 13.61
N GLN A 705 22.93 -19.47 13.23
CA GLN A 705 23.19 -18.42 14.21
C GLN A 705 21.98 -18.33 15.12
N HIS A 706 22.17 -18.54 16.42
CA HIS A 706 21.11 -18.46 17.41
C HIS A 706 20.52 -17.06 17.43
N VAL A 707 19.31 -16.90 16.93
CA VAL A 707 18.54 -15.69 17.11
C VAL A 707 18.26 -15.50 18.62
N THR A 708 18.67 -14.37 19.16
CA THR A 708 18.37 -13.98 20.53
C THR A 708 16.86 -14.00 20.74
N ARG A 709 16.39 -14.91 21.58
CA ARG A 709 14.97 -15.06 21.92
C ARG A 709 14.44 -13.74 22.47
N HIS A 710 13.34 -13.25 21.90
CA HIS A 710 12.61 -12.09 22.38
C HIS A 710 12.33 -12.20 23.89
N PRO A 711 12.48 -11.10 24.68
CA PRO A 711 12.41 -11.12 26.14
C PRO A 711 11.03 -11.46 26.73
N TRP A 712 9.98 -11.50 25.93
CA TRP A 712 8.66 -11.84 26.43
C TRP A 712 8.30 -13.30 26.23
N LYS A 713 8.46 -14.08 27.29
CA LYS A 713 8.03 -15.49 27.31
C LYS A 713 6.51 -15.55 27.15
N THR A 714 6.02 -16.40 26.23
CA THR A 714 4.58 -16.64 26.06
C THR A 714 3.96 -17.00 27.41
N PRO A 715 2.92 -16.26 27.88
CA PRO A 715 2.32 -16.52 29.19
C PRO A 715 1.79 -17.94 29.33
N VAL A 716 2.04 -18.57 30.44
CA VAL A 716 1.44 -19.86 30.78
C VAL A 716 -0.04 -19.60 31.14
N PRO A 717 -1.01 -20.30 30.50
CA PRO A 717 -2.41 -20.15 30.83
C PRO A 717 -2.71 -20.55 32.28
N ALA A 718 -3.53 -19.74 32.97
CA ALA A 718 -4.05 -20.04 34.29
C ALA A 718 -5.49 -20.53 34.20
N PHE A 719 -6.03 -21.07 35.32
CA PHE A 719 -7.40 -21.56 35.36
C PHE A 719 -8.45 -20.48 35.02
N ARG A 720 -8.18 -19.21 35.40
CA ARG A 720 -9.03 -18.07 35.03
C ARG A 720 -9.12 -17.88 33.51
N ASP A 721 -8.04 -18.17 32.77
CA ASP A 721 -7.98 -18.02 31.31
C ASP A 721 -8.82 -19.13 30.63
N ALA A 722 -8.80 -20.34 31.19
CA ALA A 722 -9.65 -21.43 30.75
C ALA A 722 -11.14 -21.12 30.98
N ARG A 723 -11.47 -20.52 32.12
CA ARG A 723 -12.86 -20.10 32.45
C ARG A 723 -13.32 -18.97 31.50
N ALA A 724 -12.43 -18.02 31.18
CA ALA A 724 -12.69 -16.96 30.21
C ALA A 724 -12.87 -17.52 28.82
N ALA A 725 -12.02 -18.46 28.39
CA ALA A 725 -12.15 -19.14 27.10
C ALA A 725 -13.46 -19.95 27.00
N ALA A 726 -13.86 -20.64 28.07
CA ALA A 726 -15.13 -21.34 28.10
C ALA A 726 -16.34 -20.39 27.93
N ARG A 727 -16.33 -19.23 28.58
CA ARG A 727 -17.36 -18.20 28.38
C ARG A 727 -17.40 -17.69 26.94
N LEU A 728 -16.23 -17.52 26.32
CA LEU A 728 -16.13 -17.09 24.92
C LEU A 728 -16.66 -18.16 23.97
N LEU A 729 -16.42 -19.43 24.23
CA LEU A 729 -16.92 -20.57 23.45
C LEU A 729 -18.44 -20.70 23.54
N THR A 730 -19.06 -20.28 24.65
CA THR A 730 -20.52 -20.25 24.83
C THR A 730 -21.18 -18.96 24.32
N GLY A 731 -20.44 -18.13 23.54
CA GLY A 731 -20.99 -16.91 22.97
C GLY A 731 -20.91 -15.67 23.87
N GLY A 732 -20.37 -15.78 25.08
CA GLY A 732 -20.14 -14.66 25.97
C GLY A 732 -18.96 -13.81 25.54
N GLY A 733 -18.78 -12.62 26.14
CA GLY A 733 -17.61 -11.76 26.01
C GLY A 733 -16.77 -11.73 27.29
N THR A 734 -15.50 -11.36 27.17
CA THR A 734 -14.68 -10.94 28.32
C THR A 734 -14.42 -9.47 28.20
N GLU A 735 -14.51 -8.74 29.31
CA GLU A 735 -14.30 -7.30 29.36
C GLU A 735 -13.25 -6.95 30.42
N ARG A 736 -12.44 -5.92 30.14
CA ARG A 736 -11.45 -5.35 31.06
C ARG A 736 -11.54 -3.84 30.98
N SER A 737 -11.39 -3.19 32.13
CA SER A 737 -11.42 -1.74 32.25
C SER A 737 -10.21 -1.26 33.05
N PHE A 738 -9.63 -0.12 32.67
CA PHE A 738 -8.47 0.50 33.30
C PHE A 738 -8.71 2.01 33.34
N TRP A 739 -8.34 2.63 34.47
CA TRP A 739 -8.49 4.05 34.71
C TRP A 739 -7.15 4.77 34.69
N SER A 740 -7.12 5.94 34.08
CA SER A 740 -5.99 6.87 34.12
C SER A 740 -6.46 8.27 34.54
N GLU A 741 -5.67 8.93 35.34
CA GLU A 741 -5.89 10.33 35.74
C GLU A 741 -5.37 11.31 34.64
N SER A 742 -4.69 10.80 33.65
CA SER A 742 -4.19 11.55 32.48
C SER A 742 -4.88 11.10 31.20
N HIS A 743 -4.92 12.02 30.24
CA HIS A 743 -5.47 11.72 28.91
C HIS A 743 -4.67 10.65 28.20
N ALA A 744 -5.35 9.61 27.71
CA ALA A 744 -4.75 8.51 26.97
C ALA A 744 -5.30 8.44 25.55
N PHE A 745 -4.41 8.48 24.58
CA PHE A 745 -4.79 8.35 23.17
C PHE A 745 -5.00 6.89 22.80
N ARG A 746 -6.19 6.55 22.30
CA ARG A 746 -6.55 5.20 21.86
C ARG A 746 -5.56 4.64 20.84
N THR A 747 -5.10 5.47 19.89
CA THR A 747 -4.13 5.10 18.86
C THR A 747 -2.80 4.65 19.44
N THR A 748 -2.29 5.36 20.46
CA THR A 748 -1.04 5.00 21.15
C THR A 748 -1.18 3.66 21.85
N LEU A 749 -2.24 3.47 22.64
CA LEU A 749 -2.50 2.22 23.36
C LEU A 749 -2.63 1.01 22.42
N LEU A 750 -3.28 1.20 21.28
CA LEU A 750 -3.42 0.15 20.26
C LEU A 750 -2.11 -0.16 19.56
N THR A 751 -1.32 0.85 19.23
CA THR A 751 0.00 0.66 18.62
C THR A 751 0.90 -0.17 19.52
N GLU A 752 0.96 0.19 20.81
CA GLU A 752 1.71 -0.57 21.80
C GLU A 752 1.16 -1.98 22.00
N LEU A 753 -0.17 -2.13 22.04
CA LEU A 753 -0.81 -3.44 22.17
C LEU A 753 -0.48 -4.36 20.98
N VAL A 754 -0.50 -3.84 19.77
CA VAL A 754 -0.08 -4.56 18.57
C VAL A 754 1.40 -4.96 18.66
N GLY A 755 2.26 -4.04 19.09
CA GLY A 755 3.69 -4.30 19.32
C GLY A 755 3.93 -5.44 20.30
N VAL A 756 3.28 -5.39 21.47
CA VAL A 756 3.36 -6.42 22.51
C VAL A 756 2.82 -7.77 22.04
N LEU A 757 1.69 -7.78 21.32
CA LEU A 757 1.09 -9.01 20.81
C LEU A 757 1.96 -9.66 19.73
N ARG A 758 2.57 -8.88 18.86
CA ARG A 758 3.51 -9.37 17.85
C ARG A 758 4.80 -9.94 18.48
N ALA A 759 5.33 -9.25 19.48
CA ALA A 759 6.50 -9.73 20.24
C ALA A 759 6.21 -11.02 21.04
N ALA A 760 4.98 -11.19 21.53
CA ALA A 760 4.58 -12.39 22.30
C ALA A 760 4.53 -13.66 21.47
N ARG A 761 4.16 -13.52 20.18
CA ARG A 761 4.00 -14.65 19.27
C ARG A 761 4.27 -14.20 17.82
N PRO A 762 5.51 -14.19 17.38
CA PRO A 762 5.85 -13.75 16.02
C PRO A 762 5.10 -14.51 14.91
N ALA A 763 4.85 -15.81 15.12
CA ALA A 763 4.10 -16.66 14.18
C ALA A 763 2.57 -16.51 14.25
N GLN A 764 2.03 -15.74 15.20
CA GLN A 764 0.60 -15.50 15.30
C GLN A 764 0.23 -14.22 14.56
N VAL A 765 -0.63 -14.36 13.56
CA VAL A 765 -1.07 -13.21 12.78
C VAL A 765 -2.01 -12.35 13.62
N VAL A 766 -1.63 -11.09 13.84
CA VAL A 766 -2.47 -10.07 14.46
C VAL A 766 -3.01 -9.21 13.35
N HIS A 767 -4.32 -9.29 13.13
CA HIS A 767 -5.00 -8.40 12.19
C HIS A 767 -5.49 -7.16 12.93
N VAL A 768 -5.18 -6.00 12.39
CA VAL A 768 -5.79 -4.74 12.81
C VAL A 768 -6.94 -4.44 11.88
N ASP A 769 -8.13 -4.21 12.41
CA ASP A 769 -9.29 -3.85 11.61
C ASP A 769 -9.29 -2.35 11.36
N GLU A 770 -9.48 -1.97 10.10
CA GLU A 770 -9.55 -0.56 9.69
C GLU A 770 -10.93 0.08 10.03
N GLY A 771 -11.78 -0.63 10.77
CA GLY A 771 -12.80 -0.08 11.68
C GLY A 771 -14.19 0.22 11.14
N TRP A 772 -14.50 0.09 9.85
CA TRP A 772 -15.82 0.53 9.38
C TRP A 772 -16.88 -0.54 9.19
N ARG A 773 -16.47 -1.79 8.98
CA ARG A 773 -17.42 -2.88 8.67
C ARG A 773 -17.57 -3.91 9.77
N GLN A 774 -16.72 -3.87 10.77
CA GLN A 774 -16.65 -4.92 11.77
C GLN A 774 -16.57 -4.33 13.18
N ASP A 775 -17.18 -5.01 14.10
CA ASP A 775 -17.29 -4.69 15.53
C ASP A 775 -16.01 -5.05 16.32
N ARG A 776 -14.82 -4.79 15.75
CA ARG A 776 -13.52 -5.16 16.34
C ARG A 776 -12.40 -4.22 15.90
N ASP A 777 -11.37 -4.10 16.74
CA ASP A 777 -10.15 -3.36 16.43
C ASP A 777 -9.00 -4.29 16.06
N LEU A 778 -8.91 -5.43 16.76
CA LEU A 778 -7.87 -6.43 16.57
C LEU A 778 -8.48 -7.82 16.41
N SER A 779 -7.80 -8.66 15.64
CA SER A 779 -8.13 -10.09 15.53
C SER A 779 -6.87 -10.93 15.61
N LEU A 780 -6.88 -11.92 16.49
CA LEU A 780 -5.81 -12.89 16.63
C LEU A 780 -6.28 -14.27 16.14
N THR A 781 -5.42 -14.96 15.42
CA THR A 781 -5.72 -16.33 14.99
C THR A 781 -5.65 -17.31 16.16
N ILE A 782 -6.65 -18.17 16.26
CA ILE A 782 -6.67 -19.29 17.20
C ILE A 782 -6.45 -20.57 16.39
N GLY A 783 -5.20 -20.82 16.02
CA GLY A 783 -4.85 -21.92 15.14
C GLY A 783 -5.64 -21.87 13.82
N ARG A 784 -6.26 -23.02 13.43
CA ARG A 784 -7.15 -23.14 12.26
C ARG A 784 -8.62 -22.89 12.58
N TRP A 785 -8.97 -22.78 13.87
CA TRP A 785 -10.33 -22.94 14.34
C TRP A 785 -11.11 -21.66 14.46
N GLY A 786 -10.44 -20.53 14.64
CA GLY A 786 -11.16 -19.29 14.83
C GLY A 786 -10.30 -18.09 15.03
N TRP A 787 -10.97 -17.01 15.40
CA TRP A 787 -10.43 -15.69 15.64
C TRP A 787 -10.83 -15.20 17.02
N LEU A 788 -9.89 -14.63 17.76
CA LEU A 788 -10.20 -13.83 18.92
C LEU A 788 -10.26 -12.37 18.50
N HIS A 789 -11.44 -11.80 18.48
CA HIS A 789 -11.69 -10.40 18.20
C HIS A 789 -11.60 -9.57 19.46
N VAL A 790 -10.88 -8.48 19.39
CA VAL A 790 -10.71 -7.53 20.51
C VAL A 790 -11.22 -6.17 20.06
N GLN A 791 -12.10 -5.60 20.86
CA GLN A 791 -12.57 -4.21 20.74
C GLN A 791 -11.91 -3.39 21.84
N THR A 792 -11.61 -2.14 21.53
CA THR A 792 -11.05 -1.19 22.50
C THR A 792 -11.83 0.12 22.46
N LEU A 793 -12.02 0.71 23.63
CA LEU A 793 -12.67 2.00 23.79
C LEU A 793 -11.85 2.83 24.77
N VAL A 794 -11.63 4.08 24.47
CA VAL A 794 -11.14 5.07 25.44
C VAL A 794 -12.25 6.11 25.60
N GLU A 795 -12.74 6.23 26.82
CA GLU A 795 -13.73 7.22 27.22
C GLU A 795 -12.99 8.36 27.89
N ASP A 796 -13.25 9.59 27.45
CA ASP A 796 -12.68 10.78 28.04
C ASP A 796 -13.62 11.27 29.16
N HIS A 797 -13.07 11.51 30.31
CA HIS A 797 -13.78 12.00 31.49
C HIS A 797 -13.29 13.39 31.90
N GLU A 798 -14.01 14.00 32.84
CA GLU A 798 -13.67 15.33 33.37
C GLU A 798 -12.22 15.42 33.88
N LYS A 799 -11.62 16.61 33.77
CA LYS A 799 -10.23 16.92 34.16
C LYS A 799 -9.15 16.16 33.36
N GLY A 800 -9.47 15.65 32.17
CA GLY A 800 -8.50 14.98 31.31
C GLY A 800 -8.17 13.54 31.73
N SER A 801 -9.00 12.92 32.56
CA SER A 801 -8.90 11.50 32.91
C SER A 801 -9.49 10.61 31.80
N SER A 802 -9.06 9.37 31.70
CA SER A 802 -9.49 8.43 30.67
C SER A 802 -9.81 7.04 31.25
N LEU A 803 -10.86 6.43 30.68
CA LEU A 803 -11.23 5.06 30.94
C LEU A 803 -10.98 4.20 29.71
N PHE A 804 -10.00 3.30 29.79
CA PHE A 804 -9.68 2.34 28.73
C PHE A 804 -10.42 1.03 28.95
N ARG A 805 -11.25 0.64 28.00
CA ARG A 805 -12.00 -0.62 28.01
C ARG A 805 -11.59 -1.52 26.87
N THR A 806 -11.51 -2.80 27.15
CA THR A 806 -11.29 -3.83 26.11
C THR A 806 -12.32 -4.94 26.24
N ARG A 807 -12.83 -5.38 25.11
CA ARG A 807 -13.78 -6.49 25.02
C ARG A 807 -13.27 -7.53 24.04
N ALA A 808 -13.25 -8.79 24.44
CA ALA A 808 -12.85 -9.87 23.57
C ALA A 808 -14.03 -10.80 23.26
N ARG A 809 -14.13 -11.24 21.99
CA ARG A 809 -15.13 -12.21 21.49
C ARG A 809 -14.47 -13.25 20.61
N LEU A 810 -14.97 -14.49 20.66
CA LEU A 810 -14.51 -15.57 19.81
C LEU A 810 -15.41 -15.69 18.57
N ARG A 811 -14.78 -15.85 17.41
CA ARG A 811 -15.48 -16.13 16.14
C ARG A 811 -14.89 -17.41 15.52
N PRO A 812 -15.71 -18.42 15.22
CA PRO A 812 -15.24 -19.61 14.51
C PRO A 812 -14.80 -19.26 13.09
N SER A 813 -13.78 -19.94 12.58
CA SER A 813 -13.39 -19.83 11.18
C SER A 813 -14.38 -20.60 10.30
N PHE A 814 -14.48 -20.21 9.01
CA PHE A 814 -15.28 -20.96 8.02
C PHE A 814 -14.87 -22.44 7.99
N LEU A 815 -13.57 -22.73 8.06
CA LEU A 815 -13.07 -24.10 8.12
C LEU A 815 -13.55 -24.85 9.35
N ALA A 816 -13.54 -24.21 10.53
CA ALA A 816 -14.06 -24.81 11.76
C ALA A 816 -15.55 -25.12 11.63
N THR A 817 -16.32 -24.22 11.02
CA THR A 817 -17.75 -24.42 10.79
C THR A 817 -18.00 -25.59 9.81
N VAL A 818 -17.26 -25.64 8.71
CA VAL A 818 -17.35 -26.74 7.73
C VAL A 818 -16.94 -28.06 8.37
N GLN A 819 -15.82 -28.09 9.11
CA GLN A 819 -15.39 -29.32 9.81
C GLN A 819 -16.37 -29.75 10.90
N ALA A 820 -16.93 -28.81 11.67
CA ALA A 820 -17.96 -29.14 12.66
C ALA A 820 -19.21 -29.72 12.00
N LEU A 821 -19.65 -29.16 10.87
CA LEU A 821 -20.76 -29.68 10.08
C LEU A 821 -20.43 -31.08 9.49
N THR A 822 -19.24 -31.27 8.94
CA THR A 822 -18.79 -32.54 8.38
C THR A 822 -18.73 -33.60 9.48
N VAL A 823 -18.18 -33.28 10.65
CA VAL A 823 -18.14 -34.17 11.82
C VAL A 823 -19.54 -34.48 12.32
N ALA A 824 -20.44 -33.50 12.40
CA ALA A 824 -21.82 -33.70 12.78
C ALA A 824 -22.56 -34.63 11.82
N LEU A 825 -22.35 -34.47 10.50
CA LEU A 825 -22.90 -35.32 9.47
C LEU A 825 -22.33 -36.75 9.55
N LEU A 826 -21.02 -36.91 9.77
CA LEU A 826 -20.38 -38.20 9.94
C LEU A 826 -20.84 -38.91 11.22
N VAL A 827 -21.05 -38.18 12.31
CA VAL A 827 -21.60 -38.72 13.55
C VAL A 827 -23.07 -39.14 13.36
N ALA A 828 -23.86 -38.30 12.69
CA ALA A 828 -25.25 -38.61 12.38
C ALA A 828 -25.36 -39.84 11.45
N ALA A 829 -24.54 -39.94 10.43
CA ALA A 829 -24.46 -41.10 9.55
C ALA A 829 -23.94 -42.32 10.31
N GLY A 830 -22.92 -42.20 11.13
CA GLY A 830 -22.38 -43.31 11.95
C GLY A 830 -23.34 -43.79 13.02
N THR A 831 -24.14 -42.92 13.66
CA THR A 831 -25.18 -43.28 14.60
C THR A 831 -26.36 -43.99 13.89
N SER A 832 -26.74 -43.51 12.70
CA SER A 832 -27.78 -44.16 11.88
C SER A 832 -27.35 -45.56 11.43
N VAL A 833 -26.10 -45.74 11.03
CA VAL A 833 -25.51 -47.05 10.68
C VAL A 833 -25.39 -47.95 11.92
N SER A 834 -24.98 -47.42 13.08
CA SER A 834 -24.85 -48.21 14.34
C SER A 834 -26.20 -48.68 14.88
N ILE A 835 -27.26 -47.91 14.67
CA ILE A 835 -28.63 -48.29 15.03
C ILE A 835 -29.14 -49.40 14.11
N ALA A 836 -28.75 -49.37 12.81
CA ALA A 836 -29.14 -50.37 11.82
C ALA A 836 -28.38 -51.70 11.97
N PHE A 837 -27.15 -51.67 12.47
CA PHE A 837 -26.29 -52.85 12.62
C PHE A 837 -25.88 -53.06 14.08
N HIS A 838 -26.52 -53.98 14.78
CA HIS A 838 -26.20 -54.37 16.15
C HIS A 838 -24.76 -54.88 16.29
N GLY A 839 -23.75 -54.01 16.48
CA GLY A 839 -22.49 -54.58 16.84
C GLY A 839 -21.15 -53.82 16.68
N HIS A 840 -21.09 -52.53 16.45
CA HIS A 840 -19.77 -51.86 16.33
C HIS A 840 -19.56 -50.70 17.33
N SER A 841 -19.33 -51.06 18.59
CA SER A 841 -18.93 -50.14 19.66
C SER A 841 -17.54 -49.49 19.44
N ALA A 842 -16.61 -50.14 18.69
CA ALA A 842 -15.24 -49.67 18.49
C ALA A 842 -15.14 -48.44 17.56
N SER A 843 -15.89 -48.40 16.48
CA SER A 843 -15.86 -47.24 15.53
C SER A 843 -16.43 -45.96 16.13
N MET A 844 -17.49 -46.12 16.95
CA MET A 844 -18.09 -45.01 17.69
C MET A 844 -17.14 -44.47 18.76
N PHE A 845 -16.45 -45.39 19.48
CA PHE A 845 -15.43 -44.98 20.47
C PHE A 845 -14.27 -44.19 19.84
N VAL A 846 -13.71 -44.65 18.72
CA VAL A 846 -12.65 -43.94 17.98
C VAL A 846 -13.10 -42.57 17.50
N SER A 847 -14.34 -42.45 16.99
CA SER A 847 -14.89 -41.16 16.55
C SER A 847 -15.08 -40.20 17.72
N ILE A 848 -15.61 -40.68 18.86
CA ILE A 848 -15.77 -39.85 20.08
C ILE A 848 -14.43 -39.40 20.62
N VAL A 849 -13.42 -40.26 20.69
CA VAL A 849 -12.05 -39.91 21.13
C VAL A 849 -11.42 -38.87 20.19
N GLY A 850 -11.57 -39.06 18.89
CA GLY A 850 -11.06 -38.09 17.90
C GLY A 850 -11.72 -36.70 18.03
N ILE A 851 -13.05 -36.67 18.16
CA ILE A 851 -13.79 -35.41 18.34
C ILE A 851 -13.40 -34.73 19.65
N THR A 852 -13.29 -35.51 20.75
CA THR A 852 -12.90 -35.00 22.06
C THR A 852 -11.47 -34.40 22.03
N ALA A 853 -10.53 -35.07 21.36
CA ALA A 853 -9.17 -34.59 21.20
C ALA A 853 -9.11 -33.28 20.37
N ILE A 854 -9.89 -33.18 19.29
CA ILE A 854 -10.01 -31.98 18.49
C ILE A 854 -10.61 -30.83 19.30
N ALA A 855 -11.69 -31.06 20.02
CA ALA A 855 -12.34 -30.08 20.90
C ALA A 855 -11.42 -29.61 22.03
N ALA A 856 -10.71 -30.53 22.70
CA ALA A 856 -9.73 -30.21 23.72
C ALA A 856 -8.58 -29.35 23.17
N ARG A 857 -8.07 -29.66 21.98
CA ARG A 857 -7.04 -28.87 21.32
C ARG A 857 -7.52 -27.46 20.95
N ALA A 858 -8.74 -27.33 20.44
CA ALA A 858 -9.36 -26.03 20.14
C ALA A 858 -9.55 -25.20 21.42
N ALA A 859 -10.08 -25.80 22.49
CA ALA A 859 -10.24 -25.16 23.79
C ALA A 859 -8.90 -24.72 24.38
N TRP A 860 -7.86 -25.53 24.30
CA TRP A 860 -6.52 -25.20 24.73
C TRP A 860 -5.92 -24.00 23.95
N GLN A 861 -6.09 -23.98 22.63
CA GLN A 861 -5.62 -22.86 21.78
C GLN A 861 -6.39 -21.57 22.11
N ALA A 862 -7.70 -21.64 22.33
CA ALA A 862 -8.51 -20.52 22.76
C ALA A 862 -8.03 -19.97 24.11
N THR A 863 -7.78 -20.85 25.09
CA THR A 863 -7.27 -20.50 26.41
C THR A 863 -5.91 -19.76 26.32
N ARG A 864 -5.02 -20.27 25.47
CA ARG A 864 -3.72 -19.62 25.24
C ARG A 864 -3.86 -18.23 24.59
N ALA A 865 -4.75 -18.09 23.63
CA ALA A 865 -4.99 -16.80 22.96
C ALA A 865 -5.56 -15.76 23.95
N VAL A 866 -6.51 -16.17 24.78
CA VAL A 866 -7.06 -15.32 25.85
C VAL A 866 -5.98 -14.91 26.85
N ALA A 867 -5.13 -15.84 27.27
CA ALA A 867 -4.04 -15.56 28.20
C ALA A 867 -3.05 -14.52 27.62
N VAL A 868 -2.72 -14.63 26.34
CA VAL A 868 -1.83 -13.68 25.65
C VAL A 868 -2.44 -12.29 25.59
N VAL A 869 -3.70 -12.19 25.15
CA VAL A 869 -4.40 -10.90 25.03
C VAL A 869 -4.58 -10.24 26.39
N ASP A 870 -5.05 -10.97 27.40
CA ASP A 870 -5.31 -10.43 28.74
C ASP A 870 -4.04 -9.81 29.36
N ARG A 871 -2.90 -10.51 29.20
CA ARG A 871 -1.63 -10.01 29.75
C ARG A 871 -1.01 -8.91 28.90
N ALA A 872 -1.23 -8.93 27.58
CA ALA A 872 -0.77 -7.85 26.70
C ALA A 872 -1.52 -6.56 27.03
N VAL A 873 -2.85 -6.62 27.16
CA VAL A 873 -3.69 -5.47 27.55
C VAL A 873 -3.28 -4.94 28.92
N ALA A 874 -3.13 -5.82 29.93
CA ALA A 874 -2.71 -5.41 31.27
C ALA A 874 -1.31 -4.74 31.24
N ARG A 875 -0.37 -5.27 30.46
CA ARG A 875 0.98 -4.71 30.33
C ARG A 875 0.96 -3.30 29.72
N VAL A 876 0.22 -3.13 28.63
CA VAL A 876 0.10 -1.82 27.95
C VAL A 876 -0.58 -0.80 28.85
N ALA A 877 -1.69 -1.18 29.50
CA ALA A 877 -2.37 -0.30 30.42
C ALA A 877 -1.48 0.09 31.61
N THR A 878 -0.74 -0.85 32.20
CA THR A 878 0.20 -0.57 33.29
C THR A 878 1.36 0.32 32.83
N ALA A 879 1.91 0.10 31.66
CA ALA A 879 2.97 0.94 31.06
C ALA A 879 2.49 2.38 30.82
N ALA A 880 1.19 2.55 30.49
CA ALA A 880 0.53 3.84 30.36
C ALA A 880 0.09 4.45 31.72
N GLY A 881 0.49 3.88 32.85
CA GLY A 881 0.13 4.38 34.18
C GLY A 881 -1.33 4.13 34.59
N MET A 882 -2.05 3.23 33.91
CA MET A 882 -3.45 2.97 34.18
C MET A 882 -3.65 1.91 35.27
N LEU A 883 -4.65 2.13 36.11
CA LEU A 883 -5.04 1.22 37.17
C LEU A 883 -6.20 0.30 36.76
N PRO A 884 -6.12 -1.01 37.00
CA PRO A 884 -7.21 -1.92 36.69
C PRO A 884 -8.43 -1.66 37.58
N LEU A 885 -9.61 -1.55 36.94
CA LEU A 885 -10.87 -1.45 37.66
C LEU A 885 -11.49 -2.84 37.87
N PRO A 886 -12.14 -3.11 39.03
CA PRO A 886 -12.89 -4.32 39.22
C PRO A 886 -14.07 -4.37 38.22
N LEU A 887 -14.35 -5.56 37.69
CA LEU A 887 -15.52 -5.79 36.84
C LEU A 887 -16.80 -5.48 37.62
N ALA A 888 -17.53 -4.44 37.21
CA ALA A 888 -18.87 -4.21 37.72
C ALA A 888 -19.76 -5.44 37.38
N PRO A 889 -20.60 -5.92 38.29
CA PRO A 889 -21.57 -6.92 37.95
C PRO A 889 -22.49 -6.39 36.86
N ALA A 890 -22.70 -7.19 35.81
CA ALA A 890 -23.55 -6.79 34.67
C ALA A 890 -24.89 -6.29 35.19
N PRO A 891 -25.36 -5.11 34.78
CA PRO A 891 -26.68 -4.63 35.15
C PRO A 891 -27.69 -5.66 34.62
N ARG A 892 -28.53 -6.14 35.50
CA ARG A 892 -29.71 -6.93 35.07
C ARG A 892 -30.56 -5.99 34.22
N VAL A 893 -30.69 -6.27 32.95
CA VAL A 893 -31.65 -5.58 32.09
C VAL A 893 -33.03 -5.95 32.59
N SER A 894 -33.59 -5.11 33.43
CA SER A 894 -35.01 -5.05 33.64
C SER A 894 -35.60 -4.40 32.38
N HIS A 895 -36.38 -5.14 31.63
CA HIS A 895 -37.24 -4.55 30.60
C HIS A 895 -38.07 -3.45 31.20
N PRO A 896 -38.03 -2.21 30.69
CA PRO A 896 -39.02 -1.22 31.12
C PRO A 896 -40.37 -1.68 30.56
N ALA A 897 -41.36 -1.72 31.43
CA ALA A 897 -42.76 -1.86 31.05
C ALA A 897 -43.12 -0.69 30.12
N GLU A 898 -43.88 -1.00 29.07
CA GLU A 898 -44.48 -0.05 28.17
C GLU A 898 -45.23 1.05 28.99
N THR A 899 -44.68 2.26 28.97
CA THR A 899 -45.39 3.45 29.42
C THR A 899 -45.98 4.10 28.19
N THR A 900 -47.26 3.99 28.02
CA THR A 900 -48.11 4.71 27.08
C THR A 900 -47.87 6.23 27.21
N LEU A 901 -47.29 6.83 26.17
CA LEU A 901 -47.25 8.29 26.05
C LEU A 901 -48.62 8.84 25.65
N SER A 902 -49.22 9.55 26.56
CA SER A 902 -50.39 10.40 26.29
C SER A 902 -49.93 11.64 25.49
N GLU A 903 -50.60 11.94 24.40
CA GLU A 903 -50.53 13.18 23.67
C GLU A 903 -50.77 14.39 24.56
N THR A 904 -49.88 15.34 24.60
CA THR A 904 -50.17 16.69 25.08
C THR A 904 -49.44 17.70 24.19
N THR A 905 -50.28 18.35 23.41
CA THR A 905 -50.20 19.66 22.75
C THR A 905 -48.94 20.51 22.89
N LEU A 906 -48.28 20.76 21.77
CA LEU A 906 -47.39 21.88 21.53
C LEU A 906 -48.20 23.15 21.26
N SER A 907 -47.99 24.18 22.07
CA SER A 907 -48.27 25.58 21.68
C SER A 907 -47.11 26.47 22.08
N ARG A 908 -46.52 27.11 21.08
CA ARG A 908 -45.80 28.39 21.04
C ARG A 908 -44.66 28.70 22.04
N GLY A 909 -43.49 28.96 21.43
CA GLY A 909 -42.39 29.73 21.98
C GLY A 909 -41.23 29.69 21.00
#